data_9a016623ed0c58d8b42cc5f6485b9a12
#
_entry.id   9a016623ed0c58d8b42cc5f6485b9a12
#
_cell.length_a   1.000
_cell.length_b   1.000
_cell.length_c   1.000
_cell.angle_alpha   90.00
_cell.angle_beta   90.00
_cell.angle_gamma   90.00
#
_symmetry.space_group_name_H-M   'P 1'
#
loop_
_entity.id
_entity.type
_entity.pdbx_description
1 polymer ?
#
loop_
_entity_poly.entity_id
_entity_poly.type
_entity_poly.pdbx_seq_one_letter_code
_entity_poly.pdbx_strand_id
1 'polypeptide(L)'
;MNRNILSFTLRLRQGLALLATLSCLTIMLSGCGAETNVKKGDQFYAIGEYFDASAEYKKAYSRTAIKDKPKRAERAWKLAECYRHINYNAKAAGAYQNALRYHYPDSLALLYLAQAQQRQGDYKNALKNYDAYLELVPGDQLATNGRLGCLQAPMWKKKPTLYTIKKEPVLNGRRSDYSPALFGDEWDQLYITTTRPQIESGEISGITGIKSADIWVSKKDEKGKWEQPTSVEGGLNSEYEEGACCFSPDGRTMYLTRCTFDAEYPRYAEIYTSTRSDASWSTPQRLQISKDTLSSYAHPAVSPDGKWLYFVSDMPGGMGGLDIWRVALTEHGMGGAENLGEPINTAGNEMFPTFRPNGELYFSSDGLPGMGGLDIFKAVCDSTGQWKVENLKYPMNSNGDDFGMTFEGLHNRGFFSTSRGDARGWDHIMSFECPEVLQTVKGWVYEKDGYELPEGLVYMVGDDGTNLKLSVRGDGSFTQEVKPHVRYVMLGTCKGYLNHKEELTVDTSSVSREYVLQFPLANINVPVLIRNVFYAFDSAELTANSTMALDSLVDLLNENPNVTIELAAHCDYRGKDEYNQRLSQRRAESVVNYLLQHGIADDRLTPVGYGESRPKVVTRKIAEQNDFLHEGDTLTEAFIKALPDTAQQEKCNALNRRTEFKVLRTTYGLFDLPVKEPKQEEGDTAKDKDKQEAANNKEASAEEKKKAGQPVE
;
A
#
# COMPACT_ATOMS: atom_id res chain seq x y z
N MET A 1 -48.84 6.67 87.83
CA MET A 1 -47.92 5.93 86.93
C MET A 1 -48.37 5.86 85.45
N ASN A 2 -49.62 6.10 85.08
CA ASN A 2 -50.15 5.94 83.70
C ASN A 2 -50.00 7.18 82.77
N ARG A 3 -49.68 8.38 83.23
CA ARG A 3 -49.52 9.56 82.32
C ARG A 3 -48.13 9.67 81.66
N ASN A 4 -47.09 9.11 82.27
CA ASN A 4 -45.72 9.16 81.69
C ASN A 4 -45.49 8.10 80.58
N ILE A 5 -46.20 7.00 80.63
CA ILE A 5 -46.09 5.93 79.58
C ILE A 5 -46.78 6.37 78.28
N LEU A 6 -47.92 7.08 78.41
CA LEU A 6 -48.66 7.58 77.22
C LEU A 6 -47.89 8.65 76.46
N SER A 7 -47.15 9.56 77.20
CA SER A 7 -46.32 10.61 76.58
C SER A 7 -45.06 10.04 75.94
N PHE A 8 -44.49 8.96 76.47
CA PHE A 8 -43.31 8.31 75.93
C PHE A 8 -43.65 7.54 74.61
N THR A 9 -44.79 6.83 74.61
CA THR A 9 -45.25 6.14 73.39
C THR A 9 -45.68 7.09 72.31
N LEU A 10 -46.22 8.26 72.61
CA LEU A 10 -46.54 9.31 71.61
C LEU A 10 -45.30 9.95 70.99
N ARG A 11 -44.30 10.23 71.78
CA ARG A 11 -42.99 10.76 71.32
C ARG A 11 -42.24 9.71 70.46
N LEU A 12 -42.29 8.41 70.81
CA LEU A 12 -41.70 7.35 70.08
C LEU A 12 -42.36 7.19 68.71
N ARG A 13 -43.74 7.27 68.66
CA ARG A 13 -44.48 7.25 67.37
C ARG A 13 -44.24 8.48 66.51
N GLN A 14 -44.10 9.67 67.11
CA GLN A 14 -43.76 10.87 66.37
C GLN A 14 -42.31 10.84 65.90
N GLY A 15 -41.35 10.29 66.63
CA GLY A 15 -39.97 10.09 66.20
C GLY A 15 -39.83 9.08 65.05
N LEU A 16 -40.59 7.96 65.13
CA LEU A 16 -40.66 6.96 64.04
C LEU A 16 -41.35 7.50 62.80
N ALA A 17 -42.42 8.32 62.93
CA ALA A 17 -43.05 8.98 61.78
C ALA A 17 -42.12 10.03 61.13
N LEU A 18 -41.35 10.79 61.94
CA LEU A 18 -40.37 11.77 61.41
C LEU A 18 -39.20 11.07 60.72
N LEU A 19 -38.72 9.94 61.23
CA LEU A 19 -37.69 9.11 60.58
C LEU A 19 -38.21 8.47 59.29
N ALA A 20 -39.47 8.02 59.24
CA ALA A 20 -40.08 7.48 58.05
C ALA A 20 -40.30 8.57 56.98
N THR A 21 -40.74 9.78 57.36
CA THR A 21 -40.88 10.91 56.41
C THR A 21 -39.53 11.43 55.91
N LEU A 22 -38.50 11.50 56.78
CA LEU A 22 -37.14 11.86 56.36
C LEU A 22 -36.55 10.80 55.41
N SER A 23 -36.77 9.54 55.69
CA SER A 23 -36.38 8.42 54.82
C SER A 23 -37.09 8.47 53.45
N CYS A 24 -38.39 8.78 53.42
CA CYS A 24 -39.13 8.96 52.20
C CYS A 24 -38.65 10.20 51.39
N LEU A 25 -38.35 11.29 52.08
CA LEU A 25 -37.83 12.51 51.41
C LEU A 25 -36.44 12.31 50.82
N THR A 26 -35.55 11.59 51.52
CA THR A 26 -34.21 11.22 50.98
C THR A 26 -34.30 10.25 49.82
N ILE A 27 -35.26 9.33 49.80
CA ILE A 27 -35.51 8.43 48.66
C ILE A 27 -36.09 9.19 47.44
N MET A 28 -36.98 10.17 47.65
CA MET A 28 -37.50 11.01 46.57
C MET A 28 -36.44 11.94 46.01
N LEU A 29 -35.61 12.56 46.81
CA LEU A 29 -34.50 13.42 46.36
C LEU A 29 -33.41 12.65 45.64
N SER A 30 -33.11 11.40 46.03
CA SER A 30 -32.17 10.55 45.33
C SER A 30 -32.72 10.04 43.99
N GLY A 31 -34.04 9.80 43.87
CA GLY A 31 -34.70 9.43 42.63
C GLY A 31 -34.67 10.53 41.59
N CYS A 32 -34.95 11.79 41.95
CA CYS A 32 -34.84 12.94 41.05
C CYS A 32 -33.42 13.13 40.52
N GLY A 33 -32.41 13.00 41.42
CA GLY A 33 -31.01 13.13 41.02
C GLY A 33 -30.52 12.01 40.09
N ALA A 34 -31.05 10.80 40.19
CA ALA A 34 -30.72 9.70 39.32
C ALA A 34 -31.28 9.89 37.90
N GLU A 35 -32.54 10.33 37.76
CA GLU A 35 -33.15 10.62 36.43
C GLU A 35 -32.45 11.79 35.74
N THR A 36 -32.03 12.81 36.45
CA THR A 36 -31.24 13.91 35.88
C THR A 36 -29.91 13.41 35.29
N ASN A 37 -29.23 12.48 35.96
CA ASN A 37 -28.00 11.88 35.44
C ASN A 37 -28.29 10.97 34.23
N VAL A 38 -29.41 10.25 34.19
CA VAL A 38 -29.79 9.47 32.97
C VAL A 38 -29.97 10.41 31.79
N LYS A 39 -30.74 11.51 31.95
CA LYS A 39 -30.96 12.48 30.84
C LYS A 39 -29.65 13.09 30.34
N LYS A 40 -28.74 13.45 31.23
CA LYS A 40 -27.40 13.94 30.81
C LYS A 40 -26.59 12.88 30.10
N GLY A 41 -26.61 11.66 30.61
CA GLY A 41 -25.95 10.54 29.95
C GLY A 41 -26.52 10.28 28.56
N ASP A 42 -27.85 10.35 28.38
CA ASP A 42 -28.52 10.20 27.09
C ASP A 42 -28.10 11.31 26.09
N GLN A 43 -27.93 12.55 26.58
CA GLN A 43 -27.43 13.65 25.75
C GLN A 43 -26.01 13.40 25.27
N PHE A 44 -25.10 13.05 26.16
CA PHE A 44 -23.72 12.72 25.78
C PHE A 44 -23.63 11.49 24.86
N TYR A 45 -24.45 10.45 25.14
CA TYR A 45 -24.46 9.24 24.32
C TYR A 45 -24.93 9.54 22.89
N ALA A 46 -25.95 10.40 22.74
CA ALA A 46 -26.52 10.77 21.45
C ALA A 46 -25.50 11.47 20.51
N ILE A 47 -24.52 12.16 21.07
CA ILE A 47 -23.45 12.83 20.31
C ILE A 47 -22.14 12.03 20.33
N GLY A 48 -22.16 10.77 20.79
CA GLY A 48 -20.99 9.89 20.79
C GLY A 48 -19.97 10.12 21.92
N GLU A 49 -20.24 11.01 22.86
CA GLU A 49 -19.38 11.29 24.03
C GLU A 49 -19.49 10.18 25.09
N TYR A 50 -19.05 8.97 24.73
CA TYR A 50 -19.29 7.75 25.52
C TYR A 50 -18.60 7.73 26.87
N PHE A 51 -17.42 8.36 27.02
CA PHE A 51 -16.74 8.47 28.29
C PHE A 51 -17.54 9.31 29.27
N ASP A 52 -18.01 10.50 28.84
CA ASP A 52 -18.80 11.41 29.67
C ASP A 52 -20.18 10.82 29.96
N ALA A 53 -20.82 10.17 28.97
CA ALA A 53 -22.04 9.42 29.19
C ALA A 53 -21.87 8.33 30.27
N SER A 54 -20.74 7.59 30.24
CA SER A 54 -20.43 6.55 31.22
C SER A 54 -20.34 7.10 32.64
N ALA A 55 -19.75 8.29 32.80
CA ALA A 55 -19.65 8.96 34.13
C ALA A 55 -21.03 9.30 34.67
N GLU A 56 -21.95 9.80 33.85
CA GLU A 56 -23.32 10.14 34.26
C GLU A 56 -24.17 8.89 34.53
N TYR A 57 -24.12 7.88 33.66
CA TYR A 57 -24.83 6.61 33.90
C TYR A 57 -24.32 5.85 35.11
N LYS A 58 -23.02 5.92 35.45
CA LYS A 58 -22.45 5.36 36.67
C LYS A 58 -23.03 6.05 37.90
N LYS A 59 -23.16 7.39 37.90
CA LYS A 59 -23.82 8.16 38.96
C LYS A 59 -25.31 7.76 39.09
N ALA A 60 -26.02 7.65 37.96
CA ALA A 60 -27.42 7.22 37.90
C ALA A 60 -27.61 5.82 38.50
N TYR A 61 -26.78 4.85 38.06
CA TYR A 61 -26.82 3.48 38.57
C TYR A 61 -26.59 3.42 40.09
N SER A 62 -25.57 4.15 40.59
CA SER A 62 -25.22 4.17 42.01
C SER A 62 -26.32 4.79 42.89
N ARG A 63 -27.06 5.78 42.36
CA ARG A 63 -28.19 6.44 43.04
C ARG A 63 -29.51 5.68 42.95
N THR A 64 -29.59 4.62 42.15
CA THR A 64 -30.81 3.81 41.98
C THR A 64 -30.93 2.84 43.16
N ALA A 65 -32.10 2.80 43.79
CA ALA A 65 -32.39 1.87 44.88
C ALA A 65 -32.27 0.40 44.43
N ILE A 66 -31.67 -0.46 45.25
CA ILE A 66 -31.43 -1.89 44.91
C ILE A 66 -32.75 -2.62 44.63
N LYS A 67 -33.85 -2.22 45.25
CA LYS A 67 -35.22 -2.79 45.04
C LYS A 67 -35.82 -2.44 43.70
N ASP A 68 -35.37 -1.37 43.05
CA ASP A 68 -35.83 -0.96 41.71
C ASP A 68 -35.05 -1.69 40.64
N LYS A 69 -35.31 -3.01 40.52
CA LYS A 69 -34.60 -3.90 39.60
C LYS A 69 -34.71 -3.48 38.12
N PRO A 70 -35.85 -3.06 37.60
CA PRO A 70 -35.97 -2.67 36.19
C PRO A 70 -35.06 -1.46 35.84
N LYS A 71 -35.09 -0.41 36.65
CA LYS A 71 -34.25 0.77 36.45
C LYS A 71 -32.75 0.46 36.64
N ARG A 72 -32.39 -0.44 37.55
CA ARG A 72 -31.02 -0.90 37.69
C ARG A 72 -30.55 -1.69 36.45
N ALA A 73 -31.39 -2.53 35.89
CA ALA A 73 -31.09 -3.28 34.69
C ALA A 73 -30.81 -2.35 33.51
N GLU A 74 -31.73 -1.41 33.26
CA GLU A 74 -31.59 -0.42 32.18
C GLU A 74 -30.30 0.45 32.33
N ARG A 75 -30.05 0.96 33.53
CA ARG A 75 -28.86 1.82 33.77
C ARG A 75 -27.56 1.05 33.73
N ALA A 76 -27.56 -0.22 34.11
CA ALA A 76 -26.42 -1.11 33.96
C ALA A 76 -26.13 -1.38 32.48
N TRP A 77 -27.19 -1.59 31.68
CA TRP A 77 -27.08 -1.74 30.23
C TRP A 77 -26.49 -0.49 29.58
N LYS A 78 -27.07 0.70 29.80
CA LYS A 78 -26.57 1.96 29.24
C LYS A 78 -25.09 2.22 29.60
N LEU A 79 -24.71 1.90 30.84
CA LEU A 79 -23.33 2.00 31.30
C LEU A 79 -22.42 0.99 30.60
N ALA A 80 -22.91 -0.23 30.37
CA ALA A 80 -22.17 -1.27 29.69
C ALA A 80 -21.90 -0.89 28.20
N GLU A 81 -22.91 -0.33 27.52
CA GLU A 81 -22.78 0.17 26.15
C GLU A 81 -21.70 1.24 26.04
N CYS A 82 -21.68 2.22 26.95
CA CYS A 82 -20.60 3.21 26.96
C CYS A 82 -19.23 2.56 27.13
N TYR A 83 -19.09 1.61 28.05
CA TYR A 83 -17.81 0.93 28.26
C TYR A 83 -17.40 0.06 27.07
N ARG A 84 -18.36 -0.52 26.34
CA ARG A 84 -18.13 -1.27 25.12
C ARG A 84 -17.55 -0.37 24.02
N HIS A 85 -18.16 0.78 23.79
CA HIS A 85 -17.72 1.75 22.78
C HIS A 85 -16.32 2.33 23.04
N ILE A 86 -15.89 2.43 24.29
CA ILE A 86 -14.55 2.93 24.65
C ILE A 86 -13.57 1.81 25.01
N ASN A 87 -13.89 0.58 24.63
CA ASN A 87 -13.04 -0.60 24.78
C ASN A 87 -12.64 -0.95 26.25
N TYR A 88 -13.43 -0.53 27.23
CA TYR A 88 -13.23 -0.87 28.66
C TYR A 88 -13.84 -2.26 28.96
N ASN A 89 -13.31 -3.30 28.35
CA ASN A 89 -13.89 -4.65 28.31
C ASN A 89 -14.22 -5.23 29.69
N ALA A 90 -13.31 -5.08 30.67
CA ALA A 90 -13.56 -5.56 32.03
C ALA A 90 -14.74 -4.85 32.71
N LYS A 91 -14.87 -3.53 32.51
CA LYS A 91 -15.97 -2.74 33.05
C LYS A 91 -17.29 -3.05 32.31
N ALA A 92 -17.21 -3.23 30.99
CA ALA A 92 -18.37 -3.61 30.18
C ALA A 92 -18.93 -4.97 30.63
N ALA A 93 -18.08 -6.00 30.76
CA ALA A 93 -18.50 -7.31 31.26
C ALA A 93 -19.18 -7.23 32.62
N GLY A 94 -18.61 -6.50 33.57
CA GLY A 94 -19.21 -6.29 34.91
C GLY A 94 -20.55 -5.57 34.86
N ALA A 95 -20.70 -4.61 33.95
CA ALA A 95 -21.96 -3.87 33.78
C ALA A 95 -23.04 -4.72 33.08
N TYR A 96 -22.71 -5.50 32.04
CA TYR A 96 -23.62 -6.46 31.41
C TYR A 96 -24.06 -7.57 32.39
N GLN A 97 -23.14 -8.11 33.21
CA GLN A 97 -23.49 -9.06 34.26
C GLN A 97 -24.50 -8.46 35.25
N ASN A 98 -24.36 -7.17 35.60
CA ASN A 98 -25.34 -6.49 36.42
C ASN A 98 -26.69 -6.28 35.72
N ALA A 99 -26.69 -5.94 34.42
CA ALA A 99 -27.91 -5.83 33.65
C ALA A 99 -28.68 -7.18 33.64
N LEU A 100 -28.00 -8.28 33.34
CA LEU A 100 -28.59 -9.63 33.37
C LEU A 100 -29.04 -10.06 34.78
N ARG A 101 -28.28 -9.74 35.83
CA ARG A 101 -28.67 -10.01 37.23
C ARG A 101 -29.95 -9.33 37.63
N TYR A 102 -30.26 -8.16 37.07
CA TYR A 102 -31.48 -7.44 37.28
C TYR A 102 -32.54 -7.68 36.23
N HIS A 103 -32.37 -8.73 35.39
CA HIS A 103 -33.30 -9.20 34.35
C HIS A 103 -33.54 -8.15 33.25
N TYR A 104 -32.49 -7.61 32.68
CA TYR A 104 -32.57 -6.80 31.45
C TYR A 104 -33.19 -7.64 30.33
N PRO A 105 -34.23 -7.13 29.64
CA PRO A 105 -35.06 -7.99 28.78
C PRO A 105 -34.42 -8.35 27.44
N ASP A 106 -33.45 -7.57 26.96
CA ASP A 106 -32.83 -7.76 25.64
C ASP A 106 -31.76 -8.84 25.70
N SER A 107 -31.83 -9.82 24.81
CA SER A 107 -30.88 -10.91 24.65
C SER A 107 -29.48 -10.43 24.23
N LEU A 108 -29.35 -9.25 23.58
CA LEU A 108 -28.07 -8.64 23.24
C LEU A 108 -27.13 -8.47 24.44
N ALA A 109 -27.69 -8.39 25.67
CA ALA A 109 -26.89 -8.38 26.88
C ALA A 109 -26.03 -9.65 27.05
N LEU A 110 -26.50 -10.81 26.57
CA LEU A 110 -25.72 -12.07 26.55
C LEU A 110 -24.63 -12.02 25.49
N LEU A 111 -24.95 -11.55 24.29
CA LEU A 111 -24.02 -11.44 23.18
C LEU A 111 -22.83 -10.51 23.55
N TYR A 112 -23.13 -9.30 24.00
CA TYR A 112 -22.09 -8.33 24.34
C TYR A 112 -21.31 -8.69 25.61
N LEU A 113 -21.93 -9.42 26.54
CA LEU A 113 -21.20 -10.02 27.67
C LEU A 113 -20.22 -11.08 27.17
N ALA A 114 -20.64 -11.95 26.26
CA ALA A 114 -19.79 -12.98 25.67
C ALA A 114 -18.59 -12.36 24.94
N GLN A 115 -18.83 -11.35 24.10
CA GLN A 115 -17.76 -10.60 23.42
C GLN A 115 -16.78 -9.95 24.41
N ALA A 116 -17.29 -9.27 25.43
CA ALA A 116 -16.45 -8.64 26.44
C ALA A 116 -15.59 -9.67 27.23
N GLN A 117 -16.12 -10.87 27.48
CA GLN A 117 -15.38 -11.98 28.10
C GLN A 117 -14.34 -12.59 27.15
N GLN A 118 -14.67 -12.75 25.87
CA GLN A 118 -13.73 -13.19 24.83
C GLN A 118 -12.52 -12.25 24.75
N ARG A 119 -12.77 -10.93 24.71
CA ARG A 119 -11.74 -9.88 24.72
C ARG A 119 -10.86 -9.89 26.00
N GLN A 120 -11.33 -10.48 27.08
CA GLN A 120 -10.55 -10.74 28.30
C GLN A 120 -9.83 -12.09 28.29
N GLY A 121 -10.05 -12.94 27.28
CA GLY A 121 -9.54 -14.29 27.20
C GLY A 121 -10.28 -15.31 28.07
N ASP A 122 -11.44 -14.93 28.63
CA ASP A 122 -12.32 -15.82 29.40
C ASP A 122 -13.24 -16.61 28.45
N TYR A 123 -12.61 -17.41 27.59
CA TYR A 123 -13.30 -18.20 26.57
C TYR A 123 -14.36 -19.14 27.11
N LYS A 124 -14.15 -19.67 28.35
CA LYS A 124 -15.08 -20.60 28.98
C LYS A 124 -16.43 -19.95 29.30
N ASN A 125 -16.41 -18.75 29.87
CA ASN A 125 -17.64 -18.03 30.20
C ASN A 125 -18.24 -17.37 28.95
N ALA A 126 -17.41 -16.89 28.03
CA ALA A 126 -17.86 -16.40 26.73
C ALA A 126 -18.67 -17.44 25.97
N LEU A 127 -18.18 -18.69 25.87
CA LEU A 127 -18.90 -19.82 25.23
C LEU A 127 -20.29 -20.04 25.83
N LYS A 128 -20.39 -20.04 27.18
CA LYS A 128 -21.70 -20.21 27.82
C LYS A 128 -22.70 -19.11 27.43
N ASN A 129 -22.24 -17.88 27.34
CA ASN A 129 -23.11 -16.77 27.00
C ASN A 129 -23.43 -16.73 25.51
N TYR A 130 -22.50 -17.12 24.60
CA TYR A 130 -22.79 -17.32 23.19
C TYR A 130 -23.81 -18.46 22.97
N ASP A 131 -23.63 -19.60 23.65
CA ASP A 131 -24.58 -20.72 23.57
C ASP A 131 -25.95 -20.29 24.05
N ALA A 132 -26.05 -19.59 25.21
CA ALA A 132 -27.31 -19.08 25.73
C ALA A 132 -28.00 -18.05 24.83
N TYR A 133 -27.19 -17.20 24.14
CA TYR A 133 -27.71 -16.25 23.17
C TYR A 133 -28.23 -16.96 21.91
N LEU A 134 -27.50 -17.94 21.39
CA LEU A 134 -27.85 -18.68 20.18
C LEU A 134 -29.08 -19.60 20.40
N GLU A 135 -29.37 -19.99 21.64
CA GLU A 135 -30.66 -20.64 21.98
C GLU A 135 -31.83 -19.69 21.78
N LEU A 136 -31.66 -18.38 22.00
CA LEU A 136 -32.69 -17.36 21.84
C LEU A 136 -32.74 -16.78 20.41
N VAL A 137 -31.60 -16.68 19.75
CA VAL A 137 -31.44 -16.10 18.41
C VAL A 137 -30.66 -17.08 17.54
N PRO A 138 -31.26 -18.18 17.08
CA PRO A 138 -30.58 -19.16 16.23
C PRO A 138 -30.16 -18.54 14.90
N GLY A 139 -28.91 -18.83 14.47
CA GLY A 139 -28.41 -18.40 13.16
C GLY A 139 -27.76 -17.01 13.15
N ASP A 140 -27.66 -16.33 14.29
CA ASP A 140 -26.86 -15.09 14.37
C ASP A 140 -25.39 -15.38 14.03
N GLN A 141 -24.92 -14.76 12.93
CA GLN A 141 -23.58 -15.05 12.39
C GLN A 141 -22.48 -14.51 13.30
N LEU A 142 -22.70 -13.35 13.91
CA LEU A 142 -21.70 -12.72 14.80
C LEU A 142 -21.48 -13.58 16.05
N ALA A 143 -22.59 -14.08 16.67
CA ALA A 143 -22.52 -14.99 17.81
C ALA A 143 -21.90 -16.35 17.42
N THR A 144 -22.24 -16.87 16.24
CA THR A 144 -21.68 -18.12 15.71
C THR A 144 -20.19 -18.02 15.51
N ASN A 145 -19.71 -16.93 14.89
CA ASN A 145 -18.28 -16.67 14.67
C ASN A 145 -17.53 -16.45 15.98
N GLY A 146 -18.10 -15.68 16.92
CA GLY A 146 -17.50 -15.48 18.26
C GLY A 146 -17.37 -16.79 19.04
N ARG A 147 -18.41 -17.63 19.00
CA ARG A 147 -18.40 -18.98 19.58
C ARG A 147 -17.28 -19.84 18.96
N LEU A 148 -17.17 -19.86 17.64
CA LEU A 148 -16.14 -20.59 16.91
C LEU A 148 -14.73 -20.10 17.29
N GLY A 149 -14.54 -18.80 17.37
CA GLY A 149 -13.32 -18.15 17.82
C GLY A 149 -12.91 -18.61 19.22
N CYS A 150 -13.84 -18.62 20.16
CA CYS A 150 -13.61 -19.11 21.54
C CYS A 150 -13.17 -20.57 21.60
N LEU A 151 -13.65 -21.41 20.69
CA LEU A 151 -13.23 -22.83 20.59
C LEU A 151 -11.83 -22.94 19.99
N GLN A 152 -11.49 -22.13 19.00
CA GLN A 152 -10.23 -22.21 18.26
C GLN A 152 -9.06 -21.52 18.98
N ALA A 153 -9.30 -20.40 19.66
CA ALA A 153 -8.25 -19.59 20.29
C ALA A 153 -7.30 -20.40 21.24
N PRO A 154 -7.80 -21.29 22.12
CA PRO A 154 -6.91 -22.12 22.94
C PRO A 154 -6.06 -23.09 22.12
N MET A 155 -6.53 -23.54 20.96
CA MET A 155 -5.81 -24.42 20.06
C MET A 155 -4.69 -23.66 19.34
N TRP A 156 -4.96 -22.44 18.86
CA TRP A 156 -3.97 -21.56 18.25
C TRP A 156 -2.85 -21.19 19.23
N LYS A 157 -3.19 -20.91 20.50
CA LYS A 157 -2.18 -20.67 21.55
C LYS A 157 -1.28 -21.88 21.80
N LYS A 158 -1.77 -23.12 21.66
CA LYS A 158 -0.97 -24.33 21.79
C LYS A 158 -0.08 -24.61 20.58
N LYS A 159 -0.48 -24.14 19.39
CA LYS A 159 0.25 -24.31 18.14
C LYS A 159 0.44 -22.93 17.50
N PRO A 160 1.38 -22.11 18.03
CA PRO A 160 1.63 -20.76 17.50
C PRO A 160 2.19 -20.83 16.08
N THR A 161 1.95 -19.79 15.31
CA THR A 161 2.61 -19.56 14.02
C THR A 161 4.08 -19.16 14.24
N LEU A 162 4.85 -19.03 13.16
CA LEU A 162 6.28 -18.70 13.23
C LEU A 162 6.56 -17.22 13.50
N TYR A 163 5.55 -16.39 13.59
CA TYR A 163 5.73 -14.98 13.90
C TYR A 163 6.39 -14.77 15.26
N THR A 164 7.39 -13.90 15.29
CA THR A 164 8.01 -13.37 16.51
C THR A 164 7.54 -11.94 16.72
N ILE A 165 7.08 -11.62 17.93
CA ILE A 165 6.53 -10.31 18.26
C ILE A 165 7.34 -9.70 19.39
N LYS A 166 7.70 -8.41 19.24
CA LYS A 166 8.44 -7.66 20.25
C LYS A 166 7.78 -6.30 20.51
N LYS A 167 7.78 -5.88 21.76
CA LYS A 167 7.39 -4.51 22.13
C LYS A 167 8.52 -3.56 21.76
N GLU A 168 8.18 -2.44 21.14
CA GLU A 168 9.13 -1.40 20.76
C GLU A 168 9.06 -0.23 21.76
N PRO A 169 9.87 -0.24 22.84
CA PRO A 169 9.75 0.74 23.91
C PRO A 169 9.98 2.18 23.46
N VAL A 170 10.81 2.40 22.43
CA VAL A 170 11.12 3.72 21.88
C VAL A 170 9.91 4.33 21.17
N LEU A 171 9.10 3.51 20.52
CA LEU A 171 7.91 3.93 19.78
C LEU A 171 6.71 4.17 20.68
N ASN A 172 6.68 3.54 21.88
CA ASN A 172 5.53 3.56 22.76
C ASN A 172 5.69 4.57 23.92
N GLY A 173 4.67 5.37 24.12
CA GLY A 173 4.54 6.27 25.27
C GLY A 173 3.82 5.62 26.45
N ARG A 174 3.32 6.49 27.35
CA ARG A 174 2.53 6.07 28.53
C ARG A 174 1.04 5.85 28.23
N ARG A 175 0.59 6.24 27.04
CA ARG A 175 -0.80 6.20 26.58
C ARG A 175 -0.87 5.42 25.26
N SER A 176 -2.00 5.52 24.53
CA SER A 176 -2.16 4.82 23.28
C SER A 176 -1.22 5.37 22.20
N ASP A 177 -0.52 4.45 21.54
CA ASP A 177 0.22 4.64 20.30
C ASP A 177 -0.19 3.53 19.36
N TYR A 178 -0.68 3.87 18.15
CA TYR A 178 -1.30 2.90 17.26
C TYR A 178 -1.23 3.31 15.79
N SER A 179 -1.74 2.45 14.90
CA SER A 179 -1.83 2.64 13.45
C SER A 179 -0.50 3.05 12.81
N PRO A 180 0.56 2.22 12.96
CA PRO A 180 1.85 2.50 12.35
C PRO A 180 1.75 2.42 10.83
N ALA A 181 2.41 3.35 10.12
CA ALA A 181 2.52 3.40 8.66
C ALA A 181 3.96 3.66 8.27
N LEU A 182 4.61 2.68 7.66
CA LEU A 182 5.99 2.79 7.16
C LEU A 182 6.02 3.64 5.89
N PHE A 183 7.09 4.46 5.78
CA PHE A 183 7.30 5.37 4.66
C PHE A 183 8.79 5.49 4.34
N GLY A 184 9.09 5.91 3.09
CA GLY A 184 10.44 6.07 2.56
C GLY A 184 10.92 4.84 1.79
N ASP A 185 11.87 5.03 0.89
CA ASP A 185 12.39 3.95 0.03
C ASP A 185 13.13 2.87 0.82
N GLU A 186 13.79 3.27 1.92
CA GLU A 186 14.48 2.36 2.83
C GLU A 186 13.63 2.03 4.08
N TRP A 187 12.34 2.37 4.08
CA TRP A 187 11.45 2.16 5.22
C TRP A 187 12.01 2.74 6.52
N ASP A 188 12.56 3.94 6.40
CA ASP A 188 13.31 4.65 7.46
C ASP A 188 12.44 5.61 8.26
N GLN A 189 11.18 5.82 7.88
CA GLN A 189 10.21 6.65 8.57
C GLN A 189 9.00 5.82 8.96
N LEU A 190 8.56 5.96 10.20
CA LEU A 190 7.38 5.32 10.73
C LEU A 190 6.43 6.39 11.29
N TYR A 191 5.34 6.61 10.59
CA TYR A 191 4.26 7.47 11.06
C TYR A 191 3.38 6.68 12.02
N ILE A 192 2.96 7.29 13.10
CA ILE A 192 2.12 6.68 14.14
C ILE A 192 1.04 7.64 14.58
N THR A 193 -0.11 7.10 14.97
CA THR A 193 -1.13 7.84 15.68
C THR A 193 -0.86 7.74 17.17
N THR A 194 -0.87 8.85 17.89
CA THR A 194 -0.51 8.88 19.30
C THR A 194 -1.38 9.84 20.10
N THR A 195 -1.69 9.48 21.35
CA THR A 195 -2.38 10.33 22.32
C THR A 195 -1.41 10.99 23.29
N ARG A 196 -0.14 11.17 22.90
CA ARG A 196 0.87 11.91 23.66
C ARG A 196 0.44 13.37 23.78
N PRO A 197 0.67 14.02 24.92
CA PRO A 197 0.32 15.41 25.06
C PRO A 197 1.18 16.26 24.11
N GLN A 198 0.58 16.96 23.17
CA GLN A 198 1.17 18.19 22.65
C GLN A 198 1.23 19.23 23.75
N ILE A 199 2.16 20.16 23.66
CA ILE A 199 2.51 21.08 24.75
C ILE A 199 1.34 22.00 25.16
N GLU A 200 0.27 22.14 24.37
CA GLU A 200 -0.74 23.19 24.55
C GLU A 200 -2.20 22.75 24.68
N SER A 201 -2.64 21.58 24.23
CA SER A 201 -4.05 21.21 24.38
C SER A 201 -4.29 20.33 25.61
N GLY A 202 -4.93 20.90 26.63
CA GLY A 202 -5.24 20.23 27.88
C GLY A 202 -6.53 19.40 27.89
N GLU A 203 -7.34 19.47 26.86
CA GLU A 203 -8.68 18.88 26.85
C GLU A 203 -8.62 17.36 26.65
N ILE A 204 -9.50 16.69 27.40
CA ILE A 204 -9.71 15.23 27.35
C ILE A 204 -10.91 15.00 26.45
N SER A 205 -10.78 14.08 25.48
CA SER A 205 -11.89 13.68 24.62
C SER A 205 -13.05 13.11 25.45
N GLY A 206 -14.23 13.62 25.25
CA GLY A 206 -15.46 13.09 25.86
C GLY A 206 -15.84 11.72 25.32
N ILE A 207 -15.30 11.34 24.14
CA ILE A 207 -15.47 10.01 23.55
C ILE A 207 -14.69 8.98 24.35
N THR A 208 -13.37 9.15 24.46
CA THR A 208 -12.44 8.12 24.96
C THR A 208 -11.96 8.36 26.40
N GLY A 209 -12.03 9.59 26.89
CA GLY A 209 -11.48 9.99 28.19
C GLY A 209 -9.97 10.12 28.22
N ILE A 210 -9.33 10.17 27.05
CA ILE A 210 -7.90 10.44 26.87
C ILE A 210 -7.72 11.67 26.00
N LYS A 211 -6.49 12.16 25.82
CA LYS A 211 -6.21 13.30 24.94
C LYS A 211 -6.48 12.96 23.48
N SER A 212 -6.76 13.97 22.67
CA SER A 212 -6.90 13.86 21.22
C SER A 212 -5.67 13.21 20.60
N ALA A 213 -5.88 12.47 19.53
CA ALA A 213 -4.84 11.78 18.80
C ALA A 213 -4.23 12.68 17.73
N ASP A 214 -2.91 12.56 17.54
CA ASP A 214 -2.13 13.26 16.52
C ASP A 214 -1.26 12.28 15.74
N ILE A 215 -0.83 12.66 14.55
CA ILE A 215 0.14 11.92 13.76
C ILE A 215 1.56 12.39 14.12
N TRP A 216 2.40 11.46 14.54
CA TRP A 216 3.81 11.66 14.83
C TRP A 216 4.67 10.78 13.94
N VAL A 217 5.96 11.10 13.83
CA VAL A 217 6.90 10.34 13.02
C VAL A 217 8.14 9.97 13.83
N SER A 218 8.55 8.72 13.73
CA SER A 218 9.85 8.21 14.15
C SER A 218 10.72 7.99 12.91
N LYS A 219 12.02 8.26 13.02
CA LYS A 219 13.00 8.01 11.95
C LYS A 219 14.05 7.03 12.42
N LYS A 220 14.67 6.31 11.48
CA LYS A 220 15.86 5.50 11.77
C LYS A 220 17.09 6.41 11.81
N ASP A 221 17.97 6.20 12.79
CA ASP A 221 19.29 6.82 12.84
C ASP A 221 20.24 6.20 11.79
N GLU A 222 21.45 6.73 11.67
CA GLU A 222 22.49 6.21 10.76
C GLU A 222 22.86 4.73 11.01
N LYS A 223 22.49 4.18 12.17
CA LYS A 223 22.69 2.77 12.54
C LYS A 223 21.45 1.92 12.32
N GLY A 224 20.41 2.47 11.71
CA GLY A 224 19.14 1.80 11.45
C GLY A 224 18.25 1.58 12.69
N LYS A 225 18.48 2.30 13.78
CA LYS A 225 17.67 2.22 15.01
C LYS A 225 16.61 3.30 15.01
N TRP A 226 15.40 2.93 15.42
CA TRP A 226 14.30 3.88 15.59
C TRP A 226 14.61 4.89 16.69
N GLU A 227 14.37 6.17 16.40
CA GLU A 227 14.40 7.27 17.34
C GLU A 227 13.04 7.45 18.01
N GLN A 228 12.99 8.28 19.06
CA GLN A 228 11.70 8.63 19.68
C GLN A 228 10.84 9.41 18.69
N PRO A 229 9.55 9.05 18.55
CA PRO A 229 8.64 9.79 17.69
C PRO A 229 8.55 11.27 18.09
N THR A 230 8.48 12.12 17.09
CA THR A 230 8.26 13.57 17.21
C THR A 230 7.03 13.98 16.41
N SER A 231 6.41 15.10 16.79
CA SER A 231 5.28 15.65 16.04
C SER A 231 5.72 15.95 14.59
N VAL A 232 4.86 15.64 13.62
CA VAL A 232 5.14 15.94 12.21
C VAL A 232 5.15 17.46 12.02
N GLU A 233 6.18 17.97 11.36
CA GLU A 233 6.29 19.39 11.03
C GLU A 233 5.28 19.81 9.95
N GLY A 234 4.82 21.04 10.00
CA GLY A 234 3.83 21.60 9.07
C GLY A 234 2.40 21.56 9.64
N GLY A 235 1.40 21.79 8.80
CA GLY A 235 -0.01 21.90 9.19
C GLY A 235 -0.76 20.57 9.16
N LEU A 236 -0.08 19.42 9.37
CA LEU A 236 -0.71 18.11 9.29
C LEU A 236 -1.66 17.85 10.47
N ASN A 237 -1.17 18.13 11.67
CA ASN A 237 -1.97 18.05 12.92
C ASN A 237 -2.71 19.38 13.17
N SER A 238 -3.89 19.31 13.76
CA SER A 238 -4.76 20.45 14.04
C SER A 238 -5.29 20.41 15.50
N GLU A 239 -6.32 21.17 15.79
CA GLU A 239 -7.05 21.10 17.08
C GLU A 239 -7.98 19.87 17.17
N TYR A 240 -8.17 19.15 16.08
CA TYR A 240 -9.01 17.96 15.98
C TYR A 240 -8.22 16.67 16.26
N GLU A 241 -8.85 15.53 16.05
CA GLU A 241 -8.21 14.22 16.15
C GLU A 241 -7.75 13.73 14.77
N GLU A 242 -6.47 13.52 14.58
CA GLU A 242 -5.87 12.96 13.38
C GLU A 242 -5.28 11.58 13.65
N GLY A 243 -5.40 10.68 12.65
CA GLY A 243 -4.79 9.35 12.76
C GLY A 243 -4.95 8.49 11.53
N ALA A 244 -4.51 7.24 11.64
CA ALA A 244 -4.60 6.20 10.62
C ALA A 244 -4.31 6.74 9.21
N CYS A 245 -3.04 6.93 8.89
CA CYS A 245 -2.61 7.42 7.57
C CYS A 245 -2.05 6.30 6.69
N CYS A 246 -2.08 6.52 5.38
CA CYS A 246 -1.38 5.74 4.36
C CYS A 246 -0.81 6.65 3.28
N PHE A 247 0.00 6.09 2.40
CA PHE A 247 0.69 6.83 1.34
C PHE A 247 0.34 6.27 -0.04
N SER A 248 0.31 7.17 -1.04
CA SER A 248 0.30 6.74 -2.43
C SER A 248 1.59 5.97 -2.77
N PRO A 249 1.57 5.03 -3.75
CA PRO A 249 2.75 4.24 -4.11
C PRO A 249 3.96 5.07 -4.55
N ASP A 250 3.74 6.28 -5.07
CA ASP A 250 4.79 7.23 -5.45
C ASP A 250 5.31 8.09 -4.27
N GLY A 251 4.77 7.89 -3.06
CA GLY A 251 5.15 8.62 -1.85
C GLY A 251 4.79 10.11 -1.84
N ARG A 252 4.02 10.61 -2.82
CA ARG A 252 3.71 12.05 -2.96
C ARG A 252 2.46 12.48 -2.23
N THR A 253 1.53 11.57 -1.97
CA THR A 253 0.25 11.87 -1.32
C THR A 253 0.10 11.03 -0.06
N MET A 254 -0.24 11.69 1.04
CA MET A 254 -0.72 11.07 2.26
C MET A 254 -2.23 11.16 2.31
N TYR A 255 -2.87 10.06 2.66
CA TYR A 255 -4.28 10.01 3.04
C TYR A 255 -4.35 9.77 4.54
N LEU A 256 -5.18 10.53 5.25
CA LEU A 256 -5.31 10.43 6.70
C LEU A 256 -6.76 10.55 7.13
N THR A 257 -7.06 9.98 8.29
CA THR A 257 -8.37 10.14 8.95
C THR A 257 -8.33 11.36 9.87
N ARG A 258 -9.37 12.18 9.84
CA ARG A 258 -9.58 13.29 10.78
C ARG A 258 -11.00 13.26 11.31
N CYS A 259 -11.17 13.46 12.63
CA CYS A 259 -12.47 13.58 13.27
C CYS A 259 -12.65 15.01 13.75
N THR A 260 -13.48 15.78 13.06
CA THR A 260 -13.79 17.16 13.44
C THR A 260 -14.82 17.20 14.57
N PHE A 261 -14.78 18.21 15.41
CA PHE A 261 -15.72 18.40 16.53
C PHE A 261 -16.92 19.24 16.09
N ASP A 262 -18.11 18.77 16.42
CA ASP A 262 -19.35 19.55 16.40
C ASP A 262 -20.09 19.34 17.74
N ALA A 263 -20.53 20.43 18.37
CA ALA A 263 -21.18 20.37 19.68
C ALA A 263 -22.62 19.80 19.62
N GLU A 264 -23.25 19.79 18.47
CA GLU A 264 -24.66 19.39 18.28
C GLU A 264 -24.81 18.04 17.55
N TYR A 265 -23.75 17.58 16.85
CA TYR A 265 -23.79 16.38 16.02
C TYR A 265 -22.72 15.37 16.47
N PRO A 266 -22.96 14.07 16.21
CA PRO A 266 -21.91 13.04 16.38
C PRO A 266 -20.66 13.42 15.59
N ARG A 267 -19.49 13.09 16.13
CA ARG A 267 -18.23 13.26 15.42
C ARG A 267 -18.10 12.17 14.37
N TYR A 268 -18.04 12.57 13.11
CA TYR A 268 -17.76 11.69 12.00
C TYR A 268 -16.27 11.72 11.63
N ALA A 269 -15.75 10.56 11.29
CA ALA A 269 -14.43 10.48 10.70
C ALA A 269 -14.51 10.82 9.20
N GLU A 270 -13.54 11.57 8.70
CA GLU A 270 -13.43 11.94 7.30
C GLU A 270 -12.00 11.73 6.80
N ILE A 271 -11.85 11.40 5.52
CA ILE A 271 -10.54 11.25 4.90
C ILE A 271 -10.09 12.59 4.33
N TYR A 272 -8.85 12.94 4.64
CA TYR A 272 -8.13 14.11 4.13
C TYR A 272 -6.92 13.67 3.33
N THR A 273 -6.47 14.53 2.42
CA THR A 273 -5.25 14.32 1.64
C THR A 273 -4.26 15.45 1.90
N SER A 274 -2.99 15.11 1.96
CA SER A 274 -1.87 16.05 2.02
C SER A 274 -0.84 15.65 0.97
N THR A 275 -0.29 16.63 0.29
CA THR A 275 0.74 16.41 -0.73
C THR A 275 2.12 16.76 -0.16
N ARG A 276 3.13 15.99 -0.57
CA ARG A 276 4.50 16.23 -0.16
C ARG A 276 5.19 17.19 -1.12
N SER A 277 5.82 18.23 -0.55
CA SER A 277 6.72 19.12 -1.26
C SER A 277 8.04 19.12 -0.50
N ASP A 278 9.12 18.71 -1.14
CA ASP A 278 10.43 18.48 -0.50
C ASP A 278 10.32 17.57 0.73
N ALA A 279 10.64 18.07 1.92
CA ALA A 279 10.60 17.30 3.15
C ALA A 279 9.32 17.50 3.98
N SER A 280 8.38 18.35 3.55
CA SER A 280 7.20 18.74 4.32
C SER A 280 5.88 18.35 3.66
N TRP A 281 4.86 18.14 4.49
CA TRP A 281 3.49 17.86 4.08
C TRP A 281 2.66 19.17 4.03
N SER A 282 1.85 19.32 2.99
CA SER A 282 0.91 20.45 2.87
C SER A 282 -0.20 20.34 3.95
N THR A 283 -0.90 21.45 4.19
CA THR A 283 -2.13 21.43 5.00
C THR A 283 -3.15 20.48 4.37
N PRO A 284 -3.68 19.51 5.14
CA PRO A 284 -4.61 18.51 4.63
C PRO A 284 -5.89 19.13 4.07
N GLN A 285 -6.34 18.60 2.94
CA GLN A 285 -7.60 18.96 2.29
C GLN A 285 -8.59 17.80 2.40
N ARG A 286 -9.85 18.12 2.73
CA ARG A 286 -10.91 17.11 2.81
C ARG A 286 -11.11 16.44 1.47
N LEU A 287 -11.18 15.12 1.47
CA LEU A 287 -11.48 14.28 0.30
C LEU A 287 -12.96 13.90 0.32
N GLN A 288 -13.74 14.41 -0.63
CA GLN A 288 -15.15 14.08 -0.71
C GLN A 288 -15.34 12.76 -1.48
N ILE A 289 -15.48 11.65 -0.75
CA ILE A 289 -15.63 10.30 -1.33
C ILE A 289 -17.07 10.06 -1.78
N SER A 290 -18.06 10.52 -1.03
CA SER A 290 -19.48 10.31 -1.28
C SER A 290 -20.28 11.61 -1.07
N LYS A 291 -21.53 11.62 -1.51
CA LYS A 291 -22.50 12.67 -1.19
C LYS A 291 -23.11 12.50 0.20
N ASP A 292 -22.99 11.33 0.79
CA ASP A 292 -23.41 11.05 2.15
C ASP A 292 -22.45 11.73 3.13
N THR A 293 -22.99 12.60 3.96
CA THR A 293 -22.26 13.38 4.97
C THR A 293 -22.56 12.93 6.39
N LEU A 294 -23.37 11.88 6.57
CA LEU A 294 -23.77 11.39 7.88
C LEU A 294 -23.01 10.14 8.32
N SER A 295 -22.28 9.54 7.40
CA SER A 295 -21.45 8.35 7.66
C SER A 295 -19.99 8.71 7.91
N SER A 296 -19.28 7.85 8.60
CA SER A 296 -17.83 7.94 8.82
C SER A 296 -17.06 7.38 7.63
N TYR A 297 -15.94 8.00 7.31
CA TYR A 297 -14.97 7.57 6.30
C TYR A 297 -13.59 7.59 6.94
N ALA A 298 -12.98 6.42 7.15
CA ALA A 298 -11.76 6.29 7.94
C ALA A 298 -10.79 5.25 7.36
N HIS A 299 -9.61 5.14 7.97
CA HIS A 299 -8.60 4.12 7.74
C HIS A 299 -8.28 3.92 6.25
N PRO A 300 -7.78 4.96 5.56
CA PRO A 300 -7.48 4.87 4.14
C PRO A 300 -6.34 3.91 3.84
N ALA A 301 -6.43 3.22 2.69
CA ALA A 301 -5.34 2.41 2.13
C ALA A 301 -5.37 2.48 0.61
N VAL A 302 -4.22 2.71 -0.02
CA VAL A 302 -4.10 2.77 -1.48
C VAL A 302 -3.62 1.42 -2.01
N SER A 303 -4.23 0.94 -3.10
CA SER A 303 -3.77 -0.28 -3.77
C SER A 303 -2.34 -0.10 -4.34
N PRO A 304 -1.54 -1.18 -4.45
CA PRO A 304 -0.16 -1.09 -4.93
C PRO A 304 0.01 -0.50 -6.34
N ASP A 305 -1.02 -0.63 -7.17
CA ASP A 305 -1.05 -0.06 -8.52
C ASP A 305 -1.52 1.41 -8.55
N GLY A 306 -1.84 1.99 -7.39
CA GLY A 306 -2.30 3.37 -7.24
C GLY A 306 -3.69 3.68 -7.79
N LYS A 307 -4.46 2.66 -8.21
CA LYS A 307 -5.74 2.86 -8.90
C LYS A 307 -6.95 2.88 -8.00
N TRP A 308 -6.83 2.38 -6.75
CA TRP A 308 -7.93 2.25 -5.82
C TRP A 308 -7.58 2.82 -4.47
N LEU A 309 -8.48 3.62 -3.93
CA LEU A 309 -8.49 3.99 -2.51
C LEU A 309 -9.49 3.10 -1.79
N TYR A 310 -8.99 2.30 -0.86
CA TYR A 310 -9.77 1.53 0.09
C TYR A 310 -9.97 2.36 1.35
N PHE A 311 -11.12 2.22 1.97
CA PHE A 311 -11.47 2.96 3.20
C PHE A 311 -12.53 2.19 3.98
N VAL A 312 -12.76 2.61 5.19
CA VAL A 312 -13.74 2.03 6.10
C VAL A 312 -14.90 2.99 6.26
N SER A 313 -16.14 2.49 6.20
CA SER A 313 -17.33 3.32 6.36
C SER A 313 -18.54 2.51 6.85
N ASP A 314 -19.40 3.17 7.62
CA ASP A 314 -20.74 2.71 8.04
C ASP A 314 -21.85 3.22 7.11
N MET A 315 -21.51 3.64 5.89
CA MET A 315 -22.48 4.18 4.95
C MET A 315 -23.50 3.15 4.50
N PRO A 316 -24.74 3.58 4.15
CA PRO A 316 -25.81 2.70 3.74
C PRO A 316 -25.42 1.76 2.60
N GLY A 317 -25.84 0.49 2.71
CA GLY A 317 -25.49 -0.57 1.77
C GLY A 317 -24.33 -1.45 2.21
N GLY A 318 -23.83 -1.25 3.43
CA GLY A 318 -22.89 -2.14 4.10
C GLY A 318 -23.52 -3.44 4.58
N MET A 319 -22.69 -4.33 5.14
CA MET A 319 -23.09 -5.65 5.64
C MET A 319 -23.18 -5.68 7.16
N GLY A 320 -22.42 -4.83 7.85
CA GLY A 320 -22.34 -4.81 9.30
C GLY A 320 -22.28 -3.42 9.91
N GLY A 321 -21.35 -3.24 10.82
CA GLY A 321 -21.06 -1.95 11.42
C GLY A 321 -20.20 -1.10 10.52
N LEU A 322 -18.89 -1.29 10.59
CA LEU A 322 -17.91 -0.65 9.72
C LEU A 322 -17.40 -1.64 8.69
N ASP A 323 -17.63 -1.37 7.43
CA ASP A 323 -17.22 -2.21 6.30
C ASP A 323 -16.03 -1.60 5.56
N ILE A 324 -15.27 -2.43 4.84
CA ILE A 324 -14.26 -1.99 3.89
C ILE A 324 -14.90 -1.74 2.53
N TRP A 325 -14.70 -0.53 2.03
CA TRP A 325 -15.15 -0.04 0.72
C TRP A 325 -13.96 0.35 -0.13
N ARG A 326 -14.18 0.56 -1.43
CA ARG A 326 -13.16 1.12 -2.32
C ARG A 326 -13.77 2.09 -3.32
N VAL A 327 -12.96 3.05 -3.79
CA VAL A 327 -13.27 3.93 -4.93
C VAL A 327 -12.12 3.91 -5.92
N ALA A 328 -12.42 3.96 -7.20
CA ALA A 328 -11.40 4.10 -8.24
C ALA A 328 -10.79 5.51 -8.20
N LEU A 329 -9.46 5.58 -8.23
CA LEU A 329 -8.70 6.82 -8.41
C LEU A 329 -8.41 7.00 -9.90
N THR A 330 -8.94 8.05 -10.52
CA THR A 330 -8.77 8.33 -11.95
C THR A 330 -8.27 9.75 -12.17
N GLU A 331 -7.71 10.05 -13.33
CA GLU A 331 -7.29 11.42 -13.71
C GLU A 331 -8.44 12.44 -13.67
N HIS A 332 -9.69 11.97 -13.76
CA HIS A 332 -10.89 12.81 -13.77
C HIS A 332 -11.61 12.89 -12.42
N GLY A 333 -11.02 12.31 -11.37
CA GLY A 333 -11.58 12.22 -10.02
C GLY A 333 -11.84 10.80 -9.56
N MET A 334 -12.72 10.63 -8.57
CA MET A 334 -13.03 9.34 -7.97
C MET A 334 -14.27 8.71 -8.60
N GLY A 335 -14.27 7.38 -8.69
CA GLY A 335 -15.42 6.56 -9.07
C GLY A 335 -16.49 6.50 -7.98
N GLY A 336 -17.54 5.69 -8.22
CA GLY A 336 -18.50 5.34 -7.18
C GLY A 336 -17.87 4.43 -6.12
N ALA A 337 -18.37 4.52 -4.87
CA ALA A 337 -17.93 3.63 -3.81
C ALA A 337 -18.51 2.22 -4.00
N GLU A 338 -17.67 1.20 -3.82
CA GLU A 338 -18.00 -0.21 -3.94
C GLU A 338 -17.72 -0.91 -2.61
N ASN A 339 -18.72 -1.59 -2.02
CA ASN A 339 -18.52 -2.47 -0.86
C ASN A 339 -17.78 -3.74 -1.30
N LEU A 340 -16.79 -4.20 -0.54
CA LEU A 340 -16.04 -5.41 -0.91
C LEU A 340 -16.86 -6.70 -0.74
N GLY A 341 -17.89 -6.69 0.08
CA GLY A 341 -18.76 -7.85 0.32
C GLY A 341 -18.04 -9.03 1.00
N GLU A 342 -18.73 -10.18 1.02
CA GLU A 342 -18.14 -11.42 1.51
C GLU A 342 -16.99 -11.90 0.59
N PRO A 343 -15.98 -12.54 1.14
CA PRO A 343 -15.75 -12.92 2.53
C PRO A 343 -14.99 -11.88 3.37
N ILE A 344 -14.80 -10.64 2.86
CA ILE A 344 -14.08 -9.57 3.56
C ILE A 344 -14.97 -8.97 4.64
N ASN A 345 -16.14 -8.42 4.24
CA ASN A 345 -17.07 -7.75 5.13
C ASN A 345 -18.05 -8.74 5.77
N THR A 346 -18.45 -8.45 7.01
CA THR A 346 -19.30 -9.30 7.85
C THR A 346 -20.38 -8.48 8.56
N ALA A 347 -21.12 -9.10 9.46
CA ALA A 347 -22.02 -8.39 10.36
C ALA A 347 -21.31 -7.62 11.50
N GLY A 348 -19.97 -7.74 11.60
CA GLY A 348 -19.13 -7.05 12.56
C GLY A 348 -18.57 -5.74 12.04
N ASN A 349 -17.32 -5.48 12.38
CA ASN A 349 -16.55 -4.34 11.91
C ASN A 349 -15.28 -4.83 11.22
N GLU A 350 -15.02 -4.34 10.02
CA GLU A 350 -13.79 -4.56 9.26
C GLU A 350 -13.04 -3.24 9.13
N MET A 351 -11.82 -3.21 9.64
CA MET A 351 -11.07 -1.96 9.85
C MET A 351 -9.61 -2.08 9.46
N PHE A 352 -8.93 -0.95 9.30
CA PHE A 352 -7.48 -0.84 9.07
C PHE A 352 -6.98 -1.68 7.88
N PRO A 353 -7.55 -1.53 6.67
CA PRO A 353 -7.01 -2.18 5.48
C PRO A 353 -5.58 -1.71 5.20
N THR A 354 -4.72 -2.61 4.74
CA THR A 354 -3.33 -2.35 4.36
C THR A 354 -2.92 -3.31 3.25
N PHE A 355 -2.22 -2.82 2.24
CA PHE A 355 -1.70 -3.64 1.16
C PHE A 355 -0.20 -3.88 1.28
N ARG A 356 0.22 -5.09 0.93
CA ARG A 356 1.61 -5.34 0.55
C ARG A 356 1.81 -5.06 -0.94
N PRO A 357 3.05 -4.79 -1.40
CA PRO A 357 3.35 -4.54 -2.81
C PRO A 357 2.91 -5.67 -3.76
N ASN A 358 2.83 -6.92 -3.28
CA ASN A 358 2.37 -8.07 -4.04
C ASN A 358 0.83 -8.19 -4.17
N GLY A 359 0.08 -7.22 -3.64
CA GLY A 359 -1.38 -7.16 -3.72
C GLY A 359 -2.12 -7.88 -2.60
N GLU A 360 -1.44 -8.48 -1.64
CA GLU A 360 -2.07 -9.05 -0.45
C GLU A 360 -2.70 -7.93 0.40
N LEU A 361 -3.98 -8.09 0.74
CA LEU A 361 -4.70 -7.21 1.64
C LEU A 361 -4.65 -7.77 3.06
N TYR A 362 -4.28 -6.93 4.01
CA TYR A 362 -4.41 -7.20 5.44
C TYR A 362 -5.45 -6.25 6.03
N PHE A 363 -6.27 -6.76 6.93
CA PHE A 363 -7.31 -5.98 7.61
C PHE A 363 -7.62 -6.58 8.96
N SER A 364 -8.35 -5.86 9.79
CA SER A 364 -8.75 -6.34 11.11
C SER A 364 -10.26 -6.44 11.21
N SER A 365 -10.76 -7.53 11.80
CA SER A 365 -12.19 -7.78 11.95
C SER A 365 -12.52 -8.31 13.35
N ASP A 366 -13.67 -7.90 13.90
CA ASP A 366 -14.30 -8.50 15.07
C ASP A 366 -15.55 -9.33 14.72
N GLY A 367 -15.88 -9.39 13.43
CA GLY A 367 -17.01 -10.17 12.91
C GLY A 367 -16.63 -11.57 12.41
N LEU A 368 -15.36 -11.79 12.01
CA LEU A 368 -14.84 -13.11 11.62
C LEU A 368 -14.42 -13.94 12.85
N PRO A 369 -14.29 -15.29 12.73
CA PRO A 369 -13.81 -16.12 13.83
C PRO A 369 -12.40 -15.71 14.28
N GLY A 370 -12.29 -15.18 15.50
CA GLY A 370 -11.09 -14.56 16.05
C GLY A 370 -10.80 -14.95 17.49
N MET A 371 -9.66 -14.45 18.01
CA MET A 371 -9.21 -14.72 19.37
C MET A 371 -9.78 -13.76 20.40
N GLY A 372 -10.18 -12.56 19.98
CA GLY A 372 -10.51 -11.52 20.93
C GLY A 372 -11.40 -10.42 20.41
N GLY A 373 -10.85 -9.23 20.36
CA GLY A 373 -11.47 -8.06 19.78
C GLY A 373 -11.29 -8.02 18.27
N LEU A 374 -10.63 -6.97 17.77
CA LEU A 374 -10.15 -6.95 16.39
C LEU A 374 -9.02 -7.96 16.23
N ASP A 375 -9.13 -8.86 15.30
CA ASP A 375 -8.09 -9.81 14.90
C ASP A 375 -7.62 -9.48 13.48
N ILE A 376 -6.33 -9.65 13.18
CA ILE A 376 -5.76 -9.39 11.85
C ILE A 376 -5.98 -10.60 10.95
N PHE A 377 -6.47 -10.32 9.75
CA PHE A 377 -6.70 -11.28 8.67
C PHE A 377 -5.88 -10.89 7.44
N LYS A 378 -5.48 -11.88 6.68
CA LYS A 378 -4.88 -11.76 5.36
C LYS A 378 -5.90 -12.16 4.31
N ALA A 379 -6.05 -11.37 3.27
CA ALA A 379 -6.89 -11.68 2.12
C ALA A 379 -6.06 -11.67 0.83
N VAL A 380 -6.24 -12.69 0.01
CA VAL A 380 -5.60 -12.82 -1.30
C VAL A 380 -6.68 -12.94 -2.35
N CYS A 381 -6.63 -12.07 -3.35
CA CYS A 381 -7.52 -12.11 -4.50
C CYS A 381 -6.93 -13.05 -5.56
N ASP A 382 -7.69 -14.03 -6.01
CA ASP A 382 -7.24 -14.93 -7.08
C ASP A 382 -7.46 -14.32 -8.48
N SER A 383 -7.02 -15.03 -9.52
CA SER A 383 -7.15 -14.58 -10.92
C SER A 383 -8.60 -14.46 -11.40
N THR A 384 -9.57 -14.98 -10.66
CA THR A 384 -11.02 -14.85 -10.95
C THR A 384 -11.67 -13.67 -10.23
N GLY A 385 -10.90 -12.95 -9.39
CA GLY A 385 -11.39 -11.84 -8.59
C GLY A 385 -12.03 -12.26 -7.26
N GLN A 386 -11.89 -13.52 -6.86
CA GLN A 386 -12.41 -14.02 -5.58
C GLN A 386 -11.39 -13.88 -4.47
N TRP A 387 -11.85 -13.39 -3.32
CA TRP A 387 -11.04 -13.23 -2.12
C TRP A 387 -11.03 -14.52 -1.29
N LYS A 388 -9.84 -14.89 -0.83
CA LYS A 388 -9.64 -15.92 0.19
C LYS A 388 -9.09 -15.26 1.44
N VAL A 389 -9.79 -15.43 2.57
CA VAL A 389 -9.44 -14.80 3.86
C VAL A 389 -8.89 -15.84 4.83
N GLU A 390 -7.82 -15.47 5.54
CA GLU A 390 -7.15 -16.31 6.54
C GLU A 390 -6.84 -15.48 7.80
N ASN A 391 -7.20 -16.02 9.00
CA ASN A 391 -6.80 -15.46 10.28
C ASN A 391 -5.30 -15.70 10.53
N LEU A 392 -4.53 -14.67 10.94
CA LEU A 392 -3.09 -14.80 11.22
C LEU A 392 -2.77 -15.59 12.49
N LYS A 393 -3.75 -15.88 13.33
CA LYS A 393 -3.66 -16.69 14.54
C LYS A 393 -2.66 -16.15 15.56
N TYR A 394 -2.42 -16.91 16.64
CA TYR A 394 -1.42 -16.58 17.65
C TYR A 394 0.00 -16.86 17.11
N PRO A 395 1.01 -16.01 17.36
CA PRO A 395 1.00 -14.84 18.27
C PRO A 395 0.59 -13.51 17.63
N MET A 396 0.33 -13.44 16.31
CA MET A 396 -0.10 -12.16 15.70
C MET A 396 -1.38 -11.66 16.36
N ASN A 397 -2.40 -12.50 16.44
CA ASN A 397 -3.64 -12.21 17.12
C ASN A 397 -3.62 -12.65 18.59
N SER A 398 -4.33 -11.93 19.43
CA SER A 398 -4.45 -12.13 20.86
C SER A 398 -5.91 -12.05 21.33
N ASN A 399 -6.15 -11.99 22.63
CA ASN A 399 -7.48 -11.72 23.13
C ASN A 399 -7.83 -10.22 23.19
N GLY A 400 -6.86 -9.32 23.00
CA GLY A 400 -7.07 -7.89 22.83
C GLY A 400 -7.51 -7.52 21.41
N ASP A 401 -7.41 -6.24 21.08
CA ASP A 401 -7.49 -5.77 19.73
C ASP A 401 -6.12 -5.85 19.08
N ASP A 402 -6.04 -6.37 17.86
CA ASP A 402 -4.83 -6.46 17.05
C ASP A 402 -5.16 -5.89 15.67
N PHE A 403 -4.45 -4.80 15.24
CA PHE A 403 -4.84 -4.03 14.06
C PHE A 403 -3.72 -3.17 13.47
N GLY A 404 -3.99 -2.56 12.32
CA GLY A 404 -3.13 -1.54 11.72
C GLY A 404 -1.74 -2.06 11.40
N MET A 405 -1.67 -3.15 10.64
CA MET A 405 -0.42 -3.79 10.25
C MET A 405 0.28 -3.02 9.13
N THR A 406 1.61 -2.89 9.18
CA THR A 406 2.43 -2.30 8.11
C THR A 406 3.69 -3.14 7.90
N PHE A 407 4.24 -3.14 6.69
CA PHE A 407 5.34 -4.01 6.29
C PHE A 407 6.54 -3.24 5.76
N GLU A 408 7.75 -3.73 5.98
CA GLU A 408 8.94 -3.30 5.26
C GLU A 408 8.96 -3.94 3.85
N GLY A 409 8.18 -3.37 2.93
CA GLY A 409 8.08 -3.84 1.55
C GLY A 409 7.58 -5.27 1.45
N LEU A 410 8.36 -6.12 0.80
CA LEU A 410 8.06 -7.54 0.63
C LEU A 410 8.59 -8.43 1.76
N HIS A 411 9.31 -7.86 2.73
CA HIS A 411 9.77 -8.63 3.88
C HIS A 411 8.62 -8.95 4.83
N ASN A 412 8.64 -10.15 5.43
CA ASN A 412 7.68 -10.57 6.45
C ASN A 412 8.04 -10.02 7.82
N ARG A 413 8.27 -8.72 7.90
CA ARG A 413 8.52 -7.96 9.11
C ARG A 413 7.92 -6.57 9.00
N GLY A 414 7.62 -5.99 10.14
CA GLY A 414 7.01 -4.65 10.21
C GLY A 414 6.46 -4.37 11.58
N PHE A 415 5.38 -3.61 11.62
CA PHE A 415 4.75 -3.15 12.86
C PHE A 415 3.24 -3.35 12.81
N PHE A 416 2.63 -3.46 13.98
CA PHE A 416 1.18 -3.48 14.14
C PHE A 416 0.79 -2.93 15.52
N SER A 417 -0.48 -2.66 15.72
CA SER A 417 -1.06 -2.15 16.94
C SER A 417 -1.73 -3.26 17.74
N THR A 418 -1.64 -3.20 19.05
CA THR A 418 -2.33 -4.16 19.92
C THR A 418 -2.64 -3.58 21.29
N SER A 419 -3.80 -3.95 21.86
CA SER A 419 -4.18 -3.65 23.23
C SER A 419 -3.83 -4.77 24.22
N ARG A 420 -3.12 -5.83 23.75
CA ARG A 420 -2.75 -6.98 24.57
C ARG A 420 -1.95 -6.59 25.81
N GLY A 421 -2.37 -7.12 26.96
CA GLY A 421 -1.64 -6.92 28.22
C GLY A 421 -1.83 -5.55 28.88
N ASP A 422 -2.56 -4.63 28.29
CA ASP A 422 -2.93 -3.39 28.93
C ASP A 422 -4.32 -3.49 29.61
N ALA A 423 -4.35 -3.34 30.95
CA ALA A 423 -5.58 -3.48 31.71
C ALA A 423 -6.60 -2.33 31.47
N ARG A 424 -6.17 -1.25 30.85
CA ARG A 424 -7.00 -0.10 30.50
C ARG A 424 -7.56 -0.19 29.09
N GLY A 425 -7.05 -1.14 28.27
CA GLY A 425 -7.37 -1.27 26.86
C GLY A 425 -6.65 -0.26 25.96
N TRP A 426 -5.50 0.28 26.39
CA TRP A 426 -4.69 1.17 25.56
C TRP A 426 -3.85 0.38 24.57
N ASP A 427 -3.65 0.97 23.39
CA ASP A 427 -2.96 0.34 22.29
C ASP A 427 -1.47 0.64 22.33
N HIS A 428 -0.68 -0.32 21.86
CA HIS A 428 0.77 -0.22 21.79
C HIS A 428 1.25 -0.77 20.44
N ILE A 429 2.33 -0.20 19.93
CA ILE A 429 2.99 -0.65 18.72
C ILE A 429 3.94 -1.80 19.07
N MET A 430 3.79 -2.90 18.34
CA MET A 430 4.69 -4.05 18.37
C MET A 430 5.37 -4.19 17.00
N SER A 431 6.63 -4.63 17.00
CA SER A 431 7.23 -5.17 15.78
C SER A 431 6.91 -6.64 15.65
N PHE A 432 6.86 -7.11 14.42
CA PHE A 432 6.75 -8.53 14.09
C PHE A 432 7.79 -8.93 13.07
N GLU A 433 8.19 -10.19 13.11
CA GLU A 433 9.05 -10.84 12.12
C GLU A 433 8.63 -12.30 11.98
N CYS A 434 8.48 -12.76 10.73
CA CYS A 434 8.28 -14.17 10.41
C CYS A 434 9.44 -14.64 9.56
N PRO A 435 10.14 -15.72 9.94
CA PRO A 435 11.21 -16.27 9.12
C PRO A 435 10.63 -16.79 7.81
N GLU A 436 10.83 -16.05 6.76
CA GLU A 436 10.49 -16.43 5.40
C GLU A 436 11.70 -16.26 4.50
N VAL A 437 11.84 -17.16 3.56
CA VAL A 437 12.83 -17.00 2.49
C VAL A 437 12.20 -16.13 1.43
N LEU A 438 12.50 -14.83 1.49
CA LEU A 438 12.06 -13.88 0.49
C LEU A 438 13.16 -13.66 -0.54
N GLN A 439 12.86 -13.92 -1.79
CA GLN A 439 13.74 -13.61 -2.91
C GLN A 439 13.20 -12.35 -3.58
N THR A 440 14.02 -11.32 -3.71
CA THR A 440 13.64 -10.07 -4.35
C THR A 440 14.66 -9.67 -5.39
N VAL A 441 14.23 -9.01 -6.46
CA VAL A 441 15.08 -8.29 -7.38
C VAL A 441 14.86 -6.79 -7.20
N LYS A 442 15.95 -6.06 -7.01
CA LYS A 442 16.00 -4.60 -7.00
C LYS A 442 16.81 -4.15 -8.20
N GLY A 443 16.34 -3.19 -8.95
CA GLY A 443 17.07 -2.71 -10.12
C GLY A 443 16.86 -1.23 -10.37
N TRP A 444 17.70 -0.67 -11.25
CA TRP A 444 17.63 0.73 -11.66
C TRP A 444 17.69 0.84 -13.17
N VAL A 445 16.79 1.63 -13.73
CA VAL A 445 16.79 2.04 -15.14
C VAL A 445 17.35 3.47 -15.20
N TYR A 446 18.47 3.65 -15.88
CA TYR A 446 19.15 4.93 -15.94
C TYR A 446 19.86 5.11 -17.29
N GLU A 447 20.15 6.37 -17.67
CA GLU A 447 20.95 6.66 -18.84
C GLU A 447 22.41 6.20 -18.62
N LYS A 448 23.02 5.64 -19.65
CA LYS A 448 24.41 5.13 -19.59
C LYS A 448 25.43 6.13 -19.04
N ASP A 449 25.14 7.43 -19.11
CA ASP A 449 25.95 8.50 -18.53
C ASP A 449 25.60 8.85 -17.07
N GLY A 450 24.60 8.15 -16.47
CA GLY A 450 24.30 8.17 -15.04
C GLY A 450 23.07 9.00 -14.64
N TYR A 451 22.26 9.48 -15.58
CA TYR A 451 21.01 10.18 -15.28
C TYR A 451 19.87 9.20 -15.02
N GLU A 452 19.05 9.48 -14.03
CA GLU A 452 17.87 8.70 -13.68
C GLU A 452 16.78 8.81 -14.78
N LEU A 453 16.07 7.71 -15.03
CA LEU A 453 15.02 7.64 -16.03
C LEU A 453 13.66 7.29 -15.36
N PRO A 454 12.95 8.27 -14.80
CA PRO A 454 11.71 8.04 -14.05
C PRO A 454 10.55 7.51 -14.90
N GLU A 455 10.62 7.63 -16.23
CA GLU A 455 9.64 7.07 -17.18
C GLU A 455 10.03 5.66 -17.66
N GLY A 456 11.08 5.07 -17.10
CA GLY A 456 11.56 3.73 -17.43
C GLY A 456 10.53 2.67 -17.09
N LEU A 457 10.55 1.58 -17.86
CA LEU A 457 9.74 0.39 -17.65
C LEU A 457 10.64 -0.83 -17.69
N VAL A 458 10.29 -1.86 -16.91
CA VAL A 458 10.96 -3.15 -16.97
C VAL A 458 9.92 -4.23 -17.27
N TYR A 459 10.09 -4.95 -18.37
CA TYR A 459 9.31 -6.14 -18.68
C TYR A 459 10.03 -7.35 -18.10
N MET A 460 9.36 -8.15 -17.30
CA MET A 460 9.92 -9.32 -16.63
C MET A 460 9.14 -10.55 -17.04
N VAL A 461 9.81 -11.53 -17.62
CA VAL A 461 9.24 -12.81 -18.07
C VAL A 461 9.99 -13.94 -17.40
N GLY A 462 9.25 -14.84 -16.72
CA GLY A 462 9.77 -16.04 -16.09
C GLY A 462 9.46 -17.30 -16.89
N ASP A 463 10.31 -18.31 -16.80
CA ASP A 463 10.08 -19.64 -17.39
C ASP A 463 8.94 -20.42 -16.72
N ASP A 464 8.43 -19.91 -15.58
CA ASP A 464 7.22 -20.37 -14.91
C ASP A 464 5.92 -19.75 -15.46
N GLY A 465 6.00 -18.94 -16.54
CA GLY A 465 4.88 -18.20 -17.10
C GLY A 465 4.64 -16.81 -16.48
N THR A 466 5.47 -16.37 -15.54
CA THR A 466 5.42 -15.00 -15.03
C THR A 466 5.60 -14.01 -16.17
N ASN A 467 4.73 -13.00 -16.26
CA ASN A 467 4.81 -11.93 -17.25
C ASN A 467 4.33 -10.62 -16.61
N LEU A 468 5.27 -9.77 -16.24
CA LEU A 468 5.03 -8.52 -15.50
C LEU A 468 5.58 -7.32 -16.27
N LYS A 469 4.89 -6.19 -16.13
CA LYS A 469 5.35 -4.88 -16.55
C LYS A 469 5.52 -4.02 -15.30
N LEU A 470 6.74 -3.67 -14.98
CA LEU A 470 7.12 -2.90 -13.81
C LEU A 470 7.38 -1.45 -14.21
N SER A 471 6.76 -0.51 -13.51
CA SER A 471 7.10 0.92 -13.61
C SER A 471 8.18 1.22 -12.58
N VAL A 472 9.16 2.02 -12.97
CA VAL A 472 10.21 2.46 -12.02
C VAL A 472 9.71 3.67 -11.20
N ARG A 473 10.34 3.91 -10.07
CA ARG A 473 10.12 5.08 -9.22
C ARG A 473 10.78 6.34 -9.82
N GLY A 474 10.61 7.48 -9.16
CA GLY A 474 11.21 8.75 -9.59
C GLY A 474 12.73 8.75 -9.70
N ASP A 475 13.41 7.88 -8.96
CA ASP A 475 14.87 7.63 -8.98
C ASP A 475 15.29 6.53 -9.98
N GLY A 476 14.38 6.06 -10.83
CA GLY A 476 14.63 4.98 -11.78
C GLY A 476 14.65 3.59 -11.15
N SER A 477 14.42 3.43 -9.85
CA SER A 477 14.48 2.15 -9.15
C SER A 477 13.18 1.36 -9.26
N PHE A 478 13.28 0.04 -9.12
CA PHE A 478 12.15 -0.86 -8.91
C PHE A 478 12.55 -1.99 -7.97
N THR A 479 11.55 -2.62 -7.34
CA THR A 479 11.73 -3.83 -6.51
C THR A 479 10.57 -4.77 -6.79
N GLN A 480 10.88 -6.05 -6.98
CA GLN A 480 9.90 -7.09 -7.29
C GLN A 480 10.28 -8.40 -6.58
N GLU A 481 9.28 -9.07 -6.01
CA GLU A 481 9.45 -10.43 -5.51
C GLU A 481 9.64 -11.40 -6.68
N VAL A 482 10.56 -12.36 -6.51
CA VAL A 482 10.89 -13.40 -7.49
C VAL A 482 10.80 -14.79 -6.84
N LYS A 483 10.34 -15.78 -7.60
CA LYS A 483 10.15 -17.12 -7.11
C LYS A 483 11.46 -17.93 -7.18
N PRO A 484 11.75 -18.77 -6.18
CA PRO A 484 12.85 -19.71 -6.25
C PRO A 484 12.73 -20.67 -7.45
N HIS A 485 13.85 -21.08 -8.00
CA HIS A 485 13.98 -21.99 -9.16
C HIS A 485 13.41 -21.43 -10.49
N VAL A 486 13.16 -20.15 -10.59
CA VAL A 486 12.68 -19.51 -11.83
C VAL A 486 13.83 -18.73 -12.46
N ARG A 487 13.96 -18.89 -13.80
CA ARG A 487 14.82 -18.05 -14.62
C ARG A 487 14.00 -16.91 -15.21
N TYR A 488 14.40 -15.69 -14.94
CA TYR A 488 13.78 -14.48 -15.44
C TYR A 488 14.63 -13.83 -16.51
N VAL A 489 13.96 -13.37 -17.57
CA VAL A 489 14.51 -12.44 -18.55
C VAL A 489 13.83 -11.10 -18.33
N MET A 490 14.64 -10.06 -18.16
CA MET A 490 14.16 -8.71 -17.86
C MET A 490 14.66 -7.74 -18.92
N LEU A 491 13.74 -6.91 -19.45
CA LEU A 491 14.04 -5.93 -20.49
C LEU A 491 13.73 -4.52 -19.96
N GLY A 492 14.76 -3.75 -19.70
CA GLY A 492 14.65 -2.33 -19.37
C GLY A 492 14.43 -1.48 -20.60
N THR A 493 13.41 -0.60 -20.58
CA THR A 493 13.02 0.24 -21.73
C THR A 493 12.69 1.65 -21.27
N CYS A 494 12.97 2.64 -22.12
CA CYS A 494 12.52 4.02 -21.95
C CYS A 494 12.40 4.70 -23.31
N LYS A 495 11.41 5.56 -23.49
CA LYS A 495 11.18 6.27 -24.74
C LYS A 495 12.39 7.14 -25.10
N GLY A 496 12.94 6.97 -26.29
CA GLY A 496 14.14 7.69 -26.76
C GLY A 496 15.47 7.01 -26.40
N TYR A 497 15.43 5.79 -25.88
CA TYR A 497 16.59 4.99 -25.50
C TYR A 497 16.56 3.62 -26.16
N LEU A 498 17.74 3.00 -26.28
CA LEU A 498 17.88 1.59 -26.65
C LEU A 498 17.54 0.72 -25.45
N ASN A 499 16.85 -0.39 -25.68
CA ASN A 499 16.53 -1.36 -24.64
C ASN A 499 17.80 -2.06 -24.13
N HIS A 500 17.73 -2.51 -22.89
CA HIS A 500 18.78 -3.34 -22.27
C HIS A 500 18.17 -4.55 -21.60
N LYS A 501 18.77 -5.72 -21.86
CA LYS A 501 18.32 -7.02 -21.35
C LYS A 501 19.21 -7.49 -20.22
N GLU A 502 18.59 -8.01 -19.16
CA GLU A 502 19.26 -8.73 -18.07
C GLU A 502 18.60 -10.08 -17.82
N GLU A 503 19.38 -11.05 -17.39
CA GLU A 503 18.90 -12.37 -17.01
C GLU A 503 19.17 -12.64 -15.52
N LEU A 504 18.19 -13.18 -14.83
CA LEU A 504 18.28 -13.55 -13.43
C LEU A 504 17.86 -15.01 -13.24
N THR A 505 18.73 -15.81 -12.66
CA THR A 505 18.36 -17.16 -12.17
C THR A 505 18.31 -17.12 -10.65
N VAL A 506 17.14 -17.39 -10.08
CA VAL A 506 16.92 -17.37 -8.63
C VAL A 506 17.37 -18.70 -8.04
N ASP A 507 18.37 -18.66 -7.15
CA ASP A 507 18.88 -19.84 -6.49
C ASP A 507 17.93 -20.34 -5.37
N THR A 508 18.21 -21.54 -4.84
CA THR A 508 17.44 -22.19 -3.78
C THR A 508 17.89 -21.83 -2.39
N SER A 509 18.44 -20.65 -2.18
CA SER A 509 18.93 -20.23 -0.87
C SER A 509 17.82 -20.35 0.19
N SER A 510 18.14 -20.91 1.32
CA SER A 510 17.25 -20.93 2.49
C SER A 510 17.21 -19.60 3.25
N VAL A 511 17.89 -18.59 2.74
CA VAL A 511 17.99 -17.24 3.31
C VAL A 511 17.43 -16.25 2.31
N SER A 512 16.67 -15.28 2.79
CA SER A 512 16.20 -14.17 1.95
C SER A 512 17.37 -13.49 1.24
N ARG A 513 17.22 -13.26 -0.06
CA ARG A 513 18.24 -12.64 -0.89
C ARG A 513 17.67 -11.56 -1.78
N GLU A 514 18.38 -10.44 -1.84
CA GLU A 514 18.11 -9.38 -2.80
C GLU A 514 19.10 -9.50 -3.95
N TYR A 515 18.60 -9.62 -5.17
CA TYR A 515 19.35 -9.60 -6.43
C TYR A 515 19.34 -8.18 -6.96
N VAL A 516 20.53 -7.67 -7.34
CA VAL A 516 20.68 -6.31 -7.84
C VAL A 516 20.97 -6.33 -9.33
N LEU A 517 20.13 -5.66 -10.13
CA LEU A 517 20.28 -5.54 -11.58
C LEU A 517 20.39 -4.07 -12.00
N GLN A 518 21.09 -3.84 -13.12
CA GLN A 518 21.34 -2.52 -13.64
C GLN A 518 20.92 -2.44 -15.10
N PHE A 519 20.11 -1.46 -15.45
CA PHE A 519 19.62 -1.25 -16.82
C PHE A 519 20.12 0.07 -17.39
N PRO A 520 21.43 0.15 -17.83
CA PRO A 520 22.01 1.34 -18.43
C PRO A 520 21.53 1.50 -19.86
N LEU A 521 20.60 2.41 -20.11
CA LEU A 521 20.04 2.66 -21.44
C LEU A 521 20.87 3.70 -22.21
N ALA A 522 21.16 3.43 -23.47
CA ALA A 522 21.86 4.36 -24.37
C ALA A 522 20.86 5.26 -25.09
N ASN A 523 21.08 6.58 -25.07
CA ASN A 523 20.25 7.55 -25.79
C ASN A 523 20.41 7.39 -27.31
N ILE A 524 19.27 7.29 -28.02
CA ILE A 524 19.27 7.10 -29.50
C ILE A 524 19.77 8.31 -30.26
N ASN A 525 19.76 9.50 -29.68
CA ASN A 525 20.16 10.75 -30.34
C ASN A 525 21.66 11.07 -30.18
N VAL A 526 22.38 10.34 -29.34
CA VAL A 526 23.80 10.57 -29.05
C VAL A 526 24.63 9.44 -29.62
N PRO A 527 25.73 9.73 -30.37
CA PRO A 527 26.64 8.69 -30.82
C PRO A 527 27.28 7.94 -29.67
N VAL A 528 27.20 6.61 -29.70
CA VAL A 528 27.73 5.74 -28.64
C VAL A 528 29.14 5.26 -29.05
N LEU A 529 30.14 5.56 -28.24
CA LEU A 529 31.50 5.09 -28.44
C LEU A 529 31.58 3.57 -28.25
N ILE A 530 32.05 2.86 -29.26
CA ILE A 530 32.41 1.45 -29.17
C ILE A 530 33.84 1.37 -28.61
N ARG A 531 33.95 1.10 -27.31
CA ARG A 531 35.25 1.02 -26.62
C ARG A 531 36.00 -0.24 -27.04
N ASN A 532 37.31 -0.19 -26.99
CA ASN A 532 38.20 -1.34 -27.24
C ASN A 532 38.11 -1.93 -28.67
N VAL A 533 37.69 -1.13 -29.67
CA VAL A 533 37.85 -1.49 -31.07
C VAL A 533 39.22 -1.00 -31.55
N PHE A 534 40.11 -1.93 -31.81
CA PHE A 534 41.47 -1.69 -32.24
C PHE A 534 41.70 -2.27 -33.61
N TYR A 535 42.52 -1.57 -34.40
CA TYR A 535 42.93 -2.00 -35.72
C TYR A 535 44.42 -2.24 -35.75
N ALA A 536 44.92 -3.11 -36.63
CA ALA A 536 46.34 -3.25 -36.85
C ALA A 536 46.93 -1.89 -37.37
N PHE A 537 48.25 -1.67 -37.15
CA PHE A 537 48.89 -0.43 -37.56
C PHE A 537 48.72 -0.17 -39.05
N ASP A 538 48.28 1.01 -39.39
CA ASP A 538 47.98 1.45 -40.77
C ASP A 538 47.05 0.50 -41.55
N SER A 539 46.13 -0.15 -40.86
CA SER A 539 45.20 -1.18 -41.40
C SER A 539 43.76 -0.92 -40.95
N ALA A 540 42.86 -1.56 -41.63
CA ALA A 540 41.47 -1.69 -41.26
C ALA A 540 41.16 -3.08 -40.65
N GLU A 541 42.15 -3.93 -40.49
CA GLU A 541 41.97 -5.26 -39.94
C GLU A 541 41.77 -5.16 -38.42
N LEU A 542 40.66 -5.79 -37.96
CA LEU A 542 40.26 -5.84 -36.51
C LEU A 542 41.24 -6.74 -35.72
N THR A 543 41.65 -6.30 -34.56
CA THR A 543 42.48 -7.12 -33.70
C THR A 543 41.58 -8.12 -32.89
N ALA A 544 42.19 -9.22 -32.42
CA ALA A 544 41.46 -10.19 -31.60
C ALA A 544 40.83 -9.59 -30.33
N ASN A 545 41.39 -8.52 -29.78
CA ASN A 545 40.84 -7.81 -28.62
C ASN A 545 39.56 -7.02 -28.94
N SER A 546 39.30 -6.77 -30.23
CA SER A 546 38.07 -6.05 -30.66
C SER A 546 36.82 -6.91 -30.64
N THR A 547 36.96 -8.25 -30.68
CA THR A 547 35.83 -9.18 -30.81
C THR A 547 34.86 -9.04 -29.64
N MET A 548 35.31 -9.01 -28.38
CA MET A 548 34.45 -8.85 -27.22
C MET A 548 33.60 -7.56 -27.25
N ALA A 549 34.16 -6.46 -27.75
CA ALA A 549 33.44 -5.21 -27.87
C ALA A 549 32.40 -5.26 -28.98
N LEU A 550 32.68 -5.96 -30.05
CA LEU A 550 31.80 -6.14 -31.19
C LEU A 550 30.70 -7.18 -30.89
N ASP A 551 31.00 -8.22 -30.10
CA ASP A 551 30.01 -9.17 -29.61
C ASP A 551 28.95 -8.43 -28.75
N SER A 552 29.38 -7.54 -27.88
CA SER A 552 28.46 -6.70 -27.10
C SER A 552 27.57 -5.78 -27.99
N LEU A 553 28.09 -5.35 -29.17
CA LEU A 553 27.28 -4.59 -30.13
C LEU A 553 26.31 -5.51 -30.89
N VAL A 554 26.71 -6.75 -31.19
CA VAL A 554 25.82 -7.76 -31.75
C VAL A 554 24.65 -8.03 -30.81
N ASP A 555 24.92 -8.23 -29.52
CA ASP A 555 23.90 -8.45 -28.49
C ASP A 555 22.95 -7.24 -28.40
N LEU A 556 23.49 -6.02 -28.36
CA LEU A 556 22.70 -4.80 -28.33
C LEU A 556 21.76 -4.67 -29.55
N LEU A 557 22.25 -5.01 -30.75
CA LEU A 557 21.43 -4.97 -31.98
C LEU A 557 20.38 -6.08 -32.01
N ASN A 558 20.64 -7.23 -31.43
CA ASN A 558 19.68 -8.31 -31.24
C ASN A 558 18.60 -7.97 -30.23
N GLU A 559 18.95 -7.30 -29.14
CA GLU A 559 17.99 -6.76 -28.16
C GLU A 559 17.12 -5.64 -28.73
N ASN A 560 17.58 -4.96 -29.79
CA ASN A 560 16.92 -3.86 -30.46
C ASN A 560 16.71 -4.15 -31.95
N PRO A 561 15.88 -5.14 -32.33
CA PRO A 561 15.76 -5.60 -33.73
C PRO A 561 15.24 -4.54 -34.71
N ASN A 562 14.52 -3.55 -34.19
CA ASN A 562 13.92 -2.48 -35.01
C ASN A 562 14.86 -1.27 -35.27
N VAL A 563 16.12 -1.37 -34.87
CA VAL A 563 17.08 -0.28 -34.95
C VAL A 563 18.00 -0.46 -36.17
N THR A 564 18.21 0.64 -36.92
CA THR A 564 19.29 0.76 -37.87
C THR A 564 20.34 1.74 -37.36
N ILE A 565 21.61 1.48 -37.63
CA ILE A 565 22.72 2.29 -37.14
C ILE A 565 23.66 2.77 -38.24
N GLU A 566 24.23 3.94 -38.04
CA GLU A 566 25.46 4.39 -38.71
C GLU A 566 26.66 3.95 -37.87
N LEU A 567 27.60 3.28 -38.50
CA LEU A 567 28.90 2.93 -37.93
C LEU A 567 29.94 3.91 -38.41
N ALA A 568 30.35 4.77 -37.51
CA ALA A 568 31.28 5.87 -37.82
C ALA A 568 32.69 5.55 -37.33
N ALA A 569 33.67 5.64 -38.20
CA ALA A 569 35.07 5.54 -37.85
C ALA A 569 35.81 6.87 -38.13
N HIS A 570 36.74 7.22 -37.21
CA HIS A 570 37.47 8.47 -37.25
C HIS A 570 38.96 8.23 -37.14
N CYS A 571 39.73 9.10 -37.77
CA CYS A 571 41.19 9.17 -37.66
C CYS A 571 41.62 10.42 -36.84
N ASP A 572 42.86 10.46 -36.42
CA ASP A 572 43.51 11.70 -35.98
C ASP A 572 43.98 12.51 -37.20
N TYR A 573 44.43 13.72 -36.98
CA TYR A 573 44.86 14.67 -38.04
C TYR A 573 46.17 14.29 -38.76
N ARG A 574 46.85 13.22 -38.35
CA ARG A 574 48.15 12.84 -38.93
C ARG A 574 47.89 12.04 -40.24
N GLY A 575 48.43 12.56 -41.31
CA GLY A 575 48.29 11.99 -42.63
C GLY A 575 47.65 12.96 -43.65
N LYS A 576 47.32 12.49 -44.84
CA LYS A 576 46.56 13.27 -45.83
C LYS A 576 45.08 13.04 -45.64
N ASP A 577 44.26 14.06 -45.73
CA ASP A 577 42.81 14.01 -45.53
C ASP A 577 42.15 12.88 -46.37
N GLU A 578 42.50 12.79 -47.67
CA GLU A 578 41.99 11.75 -48.57
C GLU A 578 42.38 10.33 -48.12
N TYR A 579 43.57 10.18 -47.54
CA TYR A 579 44.01 8.91 -46.98
C TYR A 579 43.23 8.56 -45.69
N ASN A 580 43.13 9.50 -44.79
CA ASN A 580 42.37 9.34 -43.53
C ASN A 580 40.87 9.04 -43.82
N GLN A 581 40.31 9.68 -44.83
CA GLN A 581 38.95 9.40 -45.30
C GLN A 581 38.79 7.95 -45.78
N ARG A 582 39.67 7.47 -46.64
CA ARG A 582 39.65 6.09 -47.14
C ARG A 582 39.95 5.07 -46.03
N LEU A 583 40.89 5.36 -45.13
CA LEU A 583 41.21 4.46 -44.03
C LEU A 583 40.06 4.31 -43.07
N SER A 584 39.45 5.44 -42.66
CA SER A 584 38.27 5.39 -41.79
C SER A 584 37.06 4.68 -42.41
N GLN A 585 36.83 4.88 -43.72
CA GLN A 585 35.79 4.16 -44.45
C GLN A 585 35.99 2.63 -44.38
N ARG A 586 37.20 2.15 -44.72
CA ARG A 586 37.53 0.72 -44.63
C ARG A 586 37.41 0.17 -43.21
N ARG A 587 37.71 0.97 -42.19
CA ARG A 587 37.55 0.58 -40.78
C ARG A 587 36.11 0.42 -40.40
N ALA A 588 35.22 1.34 -40.80
CA ALA A 588 33.80 1.21 -40.62
C ALA A 588 33.21 -0.04 -41.32
N GLU A 589 33.67 -0.29 -42.53
CA GLU A 589 33.29 -1.49 -43.32
C GLU A 589 33.77 -2.79 -42.66
N SER A 590 34.94 -2.81 -42.01
CA SER A 590 35.44 -3.98 -41.29
C SER A 590 34.55 -4.32 -40.08
N VAL A 591 34.03 -3.31 -39.37
CA VAL A 591 33.08 -3.50 -38.30
C VAL A 591 31.74 -4.00 -38.83
N VAL A 592 31.22 -3.42 -39.91
CA VAL A 592 29.99 -3.92 -40.58
C VAL A 592 30.14 -5.38 -41.00
N ASN A 593 31.25 -5.73 -41.64
CA ASN A 593 31.53 -7.11 -42.06
C ASN A 593 31.51 -8.10 -40.85
N TYR A 594 32.03 -7.67 -39.68
CA TYR A 594 31.94 -8.47 -38.47
C TYR A 594 30.52 -8.69 -38.04
N LEU A 595 29.69 -7.63 -37.99
CA LEU A 595 28.28 -7.72 -37.60
C LEU A 595 27.45 -8.60 -38.55
N LEU A 596 27.71 -8.49 -39.87
CA LEU A 596 27.09 -9.34 -40.90
C LEU A 596 27.38 -10.84 -40.69
N GLN A 597 28.65 -11.15 -40.35
CA GLN A 597 29.09 -12.53 -40.05
C GLN A 597 28.41 -13.08 -38.77
N HIS A 598 27.94 -12.21 -37.86
CA HIS A 598 27.23 -12.57 -36.63
C HIS A 598 25.70 -12.42 -36.78
N GLY A 599 25.17 -12.32 -38.01
CA GLY A 599 23.74 -12.45 -38.30
C GLY A 599 22.94 -11.14 -38.24
N ILE A 600 23.60 -9.99 -38.13
CA ILE A 600 22.90 -8.68 -38.24
C ILE A 600 22.65 -8.40 -39.73
N ALA A 601 21.43 -8.01 -40.10
CA ALA A 601 21.04 -7.73 -41.48
C ALA A 601 21.76 -6.50 -42.06
N ASP A 602 22.16 -6.57 -43.33
CA ASP A 602 22.94 -5.55 -44.04
C ASP A 602 22.24 -4.19 -44.07
N ASP A 603 20.94 -4.18 -44.37
CA ASP A 603 20.10 -2.99 -44.43
C ASP A 603 19.85 -2.29 -43.08
N ARG A 604 20.34 -2.86 -41.98
CA ARG A 604 20.41 -2.23 -40.68
C ARG A 604 21.69 -1.46 -40.44
N LEU A 605 22.70 -1.58 -41.28
CA LEU A 605 24.06 -1.12 -41.03
C LEU A 605 24.50 -0.13 -42.12
N THR A 606 24.98 1.04 -41.75
CA THR A 606 25.50 2.06 -42.65
C THR A 606 26.94 2.41 -42.27
N PRO A 607 27.99 1.94 -42.98
CA PRO A 607 29.36 2.28 -42.66
C PRO A 607 29.72 3.69 -43.19
N VAL A 608 30.29 4.53 -42.36
CA VAL A 608 30.74 5.88 -42.71
C VAL A 608 32.11 6.16 -42.14
N GLY A 609 33.06 6.50 -43.00
CA GLY A 609 34.35 7.04 -42.58
C GLY A 609 34.30 8.56 -42.54
N TYR A 610 34.73 9.17 -41.47
CA TYR A 610 34.79 10.62 -41.35
C TYR A 610 36.22 11.18 -41.44
N GLY A 611 37.24 10.33 -41.58
CA GLY A 611 38.63 10.79 -41.53
C GLY A 611 38.88 11.60 -40.25
N GLU A 612 39.43 12.78 -40.39
CA GLU A 612 39.70 13.75 -39.33
C GLU A 612 38.62 14.87 -39.27
N SER A 613 37.65 14.88 -40.17
CA SER A 613 36.66 15.96 -40.33
C SER A 613 35.74 16.18 -39.14
N ARG A 614 35.64 15.18 -38.26
CA ARG A 614 34.83 15.25 -37.03
C ARG A 614 35.69 14.98 -35.79
N PRO A 615 36.47 15.98 -35.30
CA PRO A 615 37.24 15.83 -34.09
C PRO A 615 36.33 15.61 -32.88
N LYS A 616 36.85 14.89 -31.89
CA LYS A 616 36.07 14.60 -30.64
C LYS A 616 35.84 15.88 -29.87
N VAL A 617 34.61 16.06 -29.43
CA VAL A 617 34.25 17.06 -28.42
C VAL A 617 34.37 16.39 -27.04
N VAL A 618 35.06 17.07 -26.12
CA VAL A 618 35.30 16.59 -24.77
C VAL A 618 34.01 16.62 -23.99
N THR A 619 33.57 15.46 -23.53
CA THR A 619 32.44 15.34 -22.61
C THR A 619 32.94 15.51 -21.17
N ARG A 620 32.01 15.78 -20.23
CA ARG A 620 32.31 15.88 -18.79
C ARG A 620 33.16 14.69 -18.30
N LYS A 621 32.79 13.47 -18.68
CA LYS A 621 33.49 12.24 -18.29
C LYS A 621 34.94 12.17 -18.85
N ILE A 622 35.17 12.71 -20.04
CA ILE A 622 36.52 12.80 -20.61
C ILE A 622 37.33 13.86 -19.85
N ALA A 623 36.74 15.00 -19.51
CA ALA A 623 37.38 16.04 -18.72
C ALA A 623 37.75 15.55 -17.30
N GLU A 624 36.86 14.84 -16.62
CA GLU A 624 37.12 14.23 -15.30
C GLU A 624 38.29 13.22 -15.31
N GLN A 625 38.59 12.61 -16.46
CA GLN A 625 39.69 11.65 -16.63
C GLN A 625 40.99 12.29 -17.12
N ASN A 626 40.98 13.58 -17.45
CA ASN A 626 42.09 14.28 -18.09
C ASN A 626 42.17 15.74 -17.62
N ASP A 627 42.91 16.00 -16.59
CA ASP A 627 43.01 17.32 -15.91
C ASP A 627 43.37 18.50 -16.84
N PHE A 628 43.90 18.24 -18.05
CA PHE A 628 44.28 19.26 -19.03
C PHE A 628 43.18 19.53 -20.06
N LEU A 629 42.00 18.85 -20.00
CA LEU A 629 40.89 19.03 -20.90
C LEU A 629 39.68 19.59 -20.14
N HIS A 630 38.92 20.45 -20.81
CA HIS A 630 37.65 20.99 -20.25
C HIS A 630 36.44 20.46 -21.05
N GLU A 631 35.32 20.34 -20.41
CA GLU A 631 34.07 19.99 -21.09
C GLU A 631 33.77 21.02 -22.18
N GLY A 632 33.44 20.52 -23.40
CA GLY A 632 33.22 21.35 -24.59
C GLY A 632 34.43 21.61 -25.47
N ASP A 633 35.66 21.30 -25.02
CA ASP A 633 36.86 21.40 -25.87
C ASP A 633 36.68 20.52 -27.12
N THR A 634 37.01 21.08 -28.27
CA THR A 634 37.01 20.34 -29.56
C THR A 634 38.43 20.00 -29.95
N LEU A 635 38.78 18.72 -30.02
CA LEU A 635 40.11 18.21 -30.22
C LEU A 635 40.55 18.33 -31.70
N THR A 636 40.57 19.57 -32.21
CA THR A 636 41.04 19.90 -33.56
C THR A 636 42.57 19.80 -33.65
N GLU A 637 43.11 19.74 -34.88
CA GLU A 637 44.59 19.82 -35.11
C GLU A 637 45.22 21.03 -34.41
N ALA A 638 44.61 22.22 -34.56
CA ALA A 638 45.08 23.45 -33.94
C ALA A 638 45.09 23.37 -32.39
N PHE A 639 44.04 22.83 -31.80
CA PHE A 639 43.94 22.61 -30.36
C PHE A 639 45.07 21.68 -29.85
N ILE A 640 45.20 20.52 -30.53
CA ILE A 640 46.17 19.49 -30.13
C ILE A 640 47.61 20.03 -30.23
N LYS A 641 47.97 20.72 -31.33
CA LYS A 641 49.30 21.30 -31.53
C LYS A 641 49.64 22.43 -30.55
N ALA A 642 48.64 23.07 -29.97
CA ALA A 642 48.82 24.10 -28.94
C ALA A 642 49.14 23.53 -27.57
N LEU A 643 48.93 22.23 -27.31
CA LEU A 643 49.27 21.60 -26.05
C LEU A 643 50.78 21.48 -25.87
N PRO A 644 51.34 21.83 -24.69
CA PRO A 644 52.79 21.88 -24.48
C PRO A 644 53.44 20.50 -24.37
N ASP A 645 52.67 19.47 -24.00
CA ASP A 645 53.17 18.11 -23.76
C ASP A 645 52.78 17.15 -24.87
N THR A 646 53.76 16.46 -25.42
CA THR A 646 53.57 15.45 -26.49
C THR A 646 52.73 14.27 -26.02
N ALA A 647 52.75 13.90 -24.73
CA ALA A 647 51.90 12.87 -24.17
C ALA A 647 50.42 13.30 -24.13
N GLN A 648 50.15 14.57 -23.81
CA GLN A 648 48.80 15.16 -23.88
C GLN A 648 48.31 15.21 -25.33
N GLN A 649 49.16 15.59 -26.29
CA GLN A 649 48.84 15.58 -27.72
C GLN A 649 48.47 14.16 -28.19
N GLU A 650 49.26 13.13 -27.81
CA GLU A 650 48.98 11.75 -28.20
C GLU A 650 47.66 11.23 -27.56
N LYS A 651 47.37 11.67 -26.34
CA LYS A 651 46.11 11.31 -25.69
C LYS A 651 44.90 11.89 -26.42
N CYS A 652 44.99 13.14 -26.89
CA CYS A 652 43.94 13.75 -27.73
C CYS A 652 43.82 13.04 -29.10
N ASN A 653 44.96 12.70 -29.72
CA ASN A 653 44.95 11.92 -30.94
C ASN A 653 44.31 10.54 -30.76
N ALA A 654 44.57 9.89 -29.65
CA ALA A 654 43.95 8.61 -29.29
C ALA A 654 42.43 8.73 -29.13
N LEU A 655 41.96 9.84 -28.56
CA LEU A 655 40.52 10.13 -28.45
C LEU A 655 39.85 10.39 -29.81
N ASN A 656 40.59 10.98 -30.75
CA ASN A 656 40.11 11.17 -32.11
C ASN A 656 40.05 9.86 -32.91
N ARG A 657 40.98 8.92 -32.72
CA ARG A 657 40.97 7.58 -33.32
C ARG A 657 39.93 6.72 -32.64
N ARG A 658 38.69 6.82 -33.07
CA ARG A 658 37.57 6.14 -32.44
C ARG A 658 36.61 5.51 -33.46
N THR A 659 35.89 4.53 -33.01
CA THR A 659 34.71 3.98 -33.69
C THR A 659 33.48 4.21 -32.82
N GLU A 660 32.43 4.74 -33.37
CA GLU A 660 31.20 5.00 -32.67
C GLU A 660 29.99 4.60 -33.56
N PHE A 661 28.84 4.31 -32.94
CA PHE A 661 27.60 4.11 -33.69
C PHE A 661 26.57 5.17 -33.33
N LYS A 662 25.71 5.49 -34.27
CA LYS A 662 24.58 6.39 -34.09
C LYS A 662 23.32 5.70 -34.61
N VAL A 663 22.24 5.80 -33.86
CA VAL A 663 20.93 5.30 -34.28
C VAL A 663 20.40 6.19 -35.41
N LEU A 664 20.02 5.57 -36.55
CA LEU A 664 19.43 6.26 -37.68
C LEU A 664 17.90 6.12 -37.69
N ARG A 665 17.40 4.92 -37.36
CA ARG A 665 15.96 4.60 -37.41
C ARG A 665 15.64 3.57 -36.32
N THR A 666 14.45 3.71 -35.71
CA THR A 666 13.96 2.80 -34.64
C THR A 666 12.70 2.03 -35.09
N THR A 667 12.37 2.06 -36.34
CA THR A 667 11.14 1.47 -36.91
C THR A 667 11.41 0.46 -38.03
N TYR A 668 12.65 -0.05 -38.13
CA TYR A 668 13.02 -1.06 -39.09
C TYR A 668 12.15 -2.32 -38.93
N GLY A 669 11.66 -2.88 -40.05
CA GLY A 669 10.82 -4.08 -40.07
C GLY A 669 9.39 -3.90 -39.54
N LEU A 670 9.02 -2.76 -38.94
CA LEU A 670 7.65 -2.55 -38.44
C LEU A 670 6.65 -2.20 -39.55
N PHE A 671 7.10 -1.60 -40.64
CA PHE A 671 6.28 -1.14 -41.75
C PHE A 671 6.70 -1.72 -43.12
N ASP A 672 7.74 -2.54 -43.12
CA ASP A 672 8.29 -3.18 -44.33
C ASP A 672 7.60 -4.52 -44.58
N LEU A 673 6.28 -4.60 -44.44
CA LEU A 673 5.52 -5.72 -45.02
C LEU A 673 5.68 -5.65 -46.53
N PRO A 674 6.12 -6.74 -47.20
CA PRO A 674 6.15 -6.75 -48.64
C PRO A 674 4.76 -6.42 -49.14
N VAL A 675 4.61 -5.31 -49.89
CA VAL A 675 3.44 -5.05 -50.70
C VAL A 675 3.36 -6.26 -51.65
N LYS A 676 2.42 -7.17 -51.44
CA LYS A 676 2.08 -8.18 -52.41
C LYS A 676 1.64 -7.40 -53.64
N GLU A 677 2.53 -7.29 -54.62
CA GLU A 677 2.13 -6.86 -55.96
C GLU A 677 0.94 -7.74 -56.40
N PRO A 678 -0.16 -7.15 -56.85
CA PRO A 678 -1.26 -7.94 -57.40
C PRO A 678 -0.69 -8.72 -58.57
N LYS A 679 -0.65 -10.06 -58.50
CA LYS A 679 -0.39 -10.91 -59.65
C LYS A 679 -1.37 -10.50 -60.74
N GLN A 680 -0.86 -10.01 -61.89
CA GLN A 680 -1.59 -9.91 -63.13
C GLN A 680 -2.09 -11.33 -63.45
N GLU A 681 -3.37 -11.58 -63.33
CA GLU A 681 -4.02 -12.75 -63.85
C GLU A 681 -4.10 -12.55 -65.36
N GLU A 682 -3.26 -13.26 -66.14
CA GLU A 682 -3.49 -13.55 -67.55
C GLU A 682 -4.80 -14.32 -67.66
N GLY A 683 -5.68 -13.82 -68.53
CA GLY A 683 -7.02 -14.32 -68.66
C GLY A 683 -7.08 -15.76 -69.11
N ASP A 684 -7.93 -16.52 -68.52
CA ASP A 684 -8.56 -17.67 -69.12
C ASP A 684 -10.09 -17.58 -68.97
N THR A 685 -10.73 -17.28 -70.10
CA THR A 685 -12.18 -17.18 -70.23
C THR A 685 -12.75 -18.59 -70.29
N ALA A 686 -13.54 -19.02 -69.34
CA ALA A 686 -14.76 -19.80 -69.45
C ALA A 686 -15.04 -20.64 -68.19
N LYS A 687 -16.22 -20.39 -67.64
CA LYS A 687 -16.94 -21.11 -66.54
C LYS A 687 -17.07 -20.38 -65.26
N ASP A 688 -18.03 -19.51 -65.19
CA ASP A 688 -18.76 -19.21 -63.96
C ASP A 688 -20.15 -18.61 -64.31
N LYS A 689 -21.10 -19.49 -64.59
CA LYS A 689 -22.53 -19.18 -64.66
C LYS A 689 -23.34 -19.87 -63.56
N ASP A 690 -22.68 -20.63 -62.61
CA ASP A 690 -23.41 -21.46 -61.66
C ASP A 690 -23.23 -21.10 -60.20
N LYS A 691 -22.67 -19.90 -59.89
CA LYS A 691 -22.52 -19.46 -58.49
C LYS A 691 -23.33 -18.23 -58.05
N GLN A 692 -24.16 -17.67 -58.93
CA GLN A 692 -25.01 -16.51 -58.62
C GLN A 692 -26.43 -16.86 -58.18
N GLU A 693 -26.89 -18.12 -58.32
CA GLU A 693 -28.20 -18.56 -57.82
C GLU A 693 -28.21 -19.08 -56.37
N ALA A 694 -27.05 -19.33 -55.76
CA ALA A 694 -26.96 -19.84 -54.38
C ALA A 694 -26.86 -18.74 -53.29
N ALA A 695 -26.63 -17.48 -53.67
CA ALA A 695 -26.53 -16.37 -52.71
C ALA A 695 -27.86 -15.64 -52.43
N ASN A 696 -28.83 -15.70 -53.39
CA ASN A 696 -30.12 -15.04 -53.21
C ASN A 696 -31.18 -15.84 -52.44
N ASN A 697 -30.91 -17.11 -52.11
CA ASN A 697 -31.84 -17.95 -51.32
C ASN A 697 -31.53 -18.01 -49.82
N LYS A 698 -30.50 -17.29 -49.33
CA LYS A 698 -30.22 -17.20 -47.89
C LYS A 698 -30.71 -15.91 -47.20
N GLU A 699 -31.02 -14.86 -47.96
CA GLU A 699 -31.60 -13.62 -47.39
C GLU A 699 -33.12 -13.64 -47.28
N ALA A 700 -33.82 -14.47 -48.05
CA ALA A 700 -35.28 -14.59 -47.97
C ALA A 700 -35.80 -15.41 -46.78
N SER A 701 -34.95 -16.19 -46.09
CA SER A 701 -35.39 -17.01 -44.92
C SER A 701 -35.14 -16.35 -43.56
N ALA A 702 -34.51 -15.17 -43.54
CA ALA A 702 -34.23 -14.42 -42.30
C ALA A 702 -35.28 -13.34 -41.97
N GLU A 703 -36.09 -12.90 -42.98
CA GLU A 703 -37.14 -11.90 -42.75
C GLU A 703 -38.50 -12.50 -42.32
N GLU A 704 -38.77 -13.78 -42.59
CA GLU A 704 -40.05 -14.42 -42.19
C GLU A 704 -40.11 -14.86 -40.73
N LYS A 705 -39.01 -14.91 -39.99
CA LYS A 705 -38.97 -15.27 -38.56
C LYS A 705 -39.12 -14.07 -37.59
N LYS A 706 -39.28 -12.86 -38.08
CA LYS A 706 -39.52 -11.65 -37.25
C LYS A 706 -40.95 -11.14 -37.18
N LYS A 707 -41.90 -11.86 -37.75
CA LYS A 707 -43.35 -11.45 -37.77
C LYS A 707 -44.33 -12.38 -37.15
N ALA A 708 -43.96 -13.23 -36.21
CA ALA A 708 -44.95 -14.00 -35.41
C ALA A 708 -44.39 -14.07 -33.98
N GLY A 709 -44.91 -13.28 -33.07
CA GLY A 709 -45.98 -13.36 -32.20
C GLY A 709 -45.55 -13.03 -30.78
N GLN A 710 -45.92 -11.93 -30.27
CA GLN A 710 -46.31 -11.75 -28.83
C GLN A 710 -47.59 -12.53 -28.58
N PRO A 711 -48.18 -12.69 -27.32
CA PRO A 711 -47.86 -12.04 -26.04
C PRO A 711 -48.11 -12.92 -24.78
N VAL A 712 -47.91 -12.28 -23.58
CA VAL A 712 -48.69 -12.40 -22.34
C VAL A 712 -48.54 -13.69 -21.47
N GLU A 713 -47.90 -13.61 -20.34
CA GLU A 713 -48.28 -13.26 -18.96
C GLU A 713 -47.04 -13.12 -18.08
#